data_47f9a857503d6c9ea6f99ab94b68b3f5
#
_entry.id   47f9a857503d6c9ea6f99ab94b68b3f5
#
_cell.length_a   1.000
_cell.length_b   1.000
_cell.length_c   1.000
_cell.angle_alpha   90.00
_cell.angle_beta   90.00
_cell.angle_gamma   90.00
#
_symmetry.space_group_name_H-M   'P 1'
#
loop_
_entity.id
_entity.type
_entity.pdbx_description
1 polymer ?
#
loop_
_entity_poly.entity_id
_entity_poly.type
_entity_poly.pdbx_seq_one_letter_code
_entity_poly.pdbx_strand_id
1 'polypeptide(L)'
;MKTQIFIAALFLSGFAFAQEKKSDSVKTKKIEEVVLTKQVFKKQSDRFVYDVAASPVTKGNTTFDLLRQTPLLSTTDDKTLKIVGKNNALIYINGRKTNMDAESVTQFLKNTPAENIQKIEVITVPGSEFQVESSDGIINIILKKKMSDGLNGNMRMSNSQNKYNGSSASFSANYRKDKLGVSANLYGGDNIQAQHYVLRNGNDLSSNESTGNIDDPNQYIGGYLNFDYQLTEKSNLALSWNSSANKSYNSTVNLFNTIRSFNEKTNAFDTYYTNSKNKEDARSYNNSVNLNYELKTDSLGSKLNVNAAYLNYKRFQFTDNKTFSAEPSGNNTQLNPSQTTIQNLPQIINNFSSTVDYIQKFKNDFTVAIGGNFNKTKTDNDTKNNTFKEGEPTEFAPNHFIYDENIYGAYLTLEKKFSDKLSGKIGTRYEITNSLGTSDNATKEYRKIERNYNNLLPYLSVNYAINDKNNISYAFSSRMRRPSFWELNPVRNILTETNYTQNNPFVKASSTYNQELTYMFKNSYFLILNHSYFKDQITQVPLQGYAKSMDGKITEQNVLRYIRTNFGDKQEMSAMLGMNKTFFNQYLTMNFNVGVQHNVNNGSLSVDPTNGDIFLDKEGKQIVYSNNIKSTSILIQTNNTIRLDKKKTWFLGVNYFFVDKQQIELGMLKNLSSLDLSLKKNWNDWTFALNITDVLRTNIVEIEDYQANGNYNYVRNDQFRRGGTFSITYNFGNKKVKKVRDIEGASDAIKSRTR
;
A
#
# COMPACT_ATOMS: atom_id res chain seq x y z
N MET A 1 23.39 6.18 -18.42
CA MET A 1 23.43 7.64 -18.26
C MET A 1 23.24 8.43 -19.58
N LYS A 2 23.93 8.13 -20.69
CA LYS A 2 23.75 8.89 -21.95
C LYS A 2 22.35 8.81 -22.59
N THR A 3 21.66 7.67 -22.47
CA THR A 3 20.32 7.47 -23.05
C THR A 3 19.19 8.13 -22.24
N GLN A 4 19.37 8.29 -20.94
CA GLN A 4 18.38 8.93 -20.07
C GLN A 4 18.35 10.46 -20.21
N ILE A 5 19.51 11.06 -20.55
CA ILE A 5 19.61 12.50 -20.82
C ILE A 5 18.90 12.86 -22.14
N PHE A 6 18.88 11.95 -23.12
CA PHE A 6 18.21 12.18 -24.40
C PHE A 6 16.68 12.25 -24.29
N ILE A 7 16.09 11.45 -23.39
CA ILE A 7 14.64 11.44 -23.15
C ILE A 7 14.20 12.70 -22.39
N ALA A 8 15.00 13.17 -21.42
CA ALA A 8 14.77 14.43 -20.73
C ALA A 8 14.87 15.63 -21.66
N ALA A 9 15.80 15.59 -22.62
CA ALA A 9 15.96 16.65 -23.63
C ALA A 9 14.80 16.72 -24.62
N LEU A 10 14.15 15.60 -24.98
CA LEU A 10 12.98 15.57 -25.84
C LEU A 10 11.75 16.21 -25.18
N PHE A 11 11.64 16.15 -23.85
CA PHE A 11 10.53 16.79 -23.10
C PHE A 11 10.77 18.29 -22.89
N LEU A 12 12.01 18.75 -22.81
CA LEU A 12 12.37 20.18 -22.67
C LEU A 12 12.28 20.94 -24.01
N SER A 13 12.50 20.30 -25.15
CA SER A 13 12.41 20.92 -26.47
C SER A 13 10.98 21.30 -26.89
N GLY A 14 9.95 20.74 -26.25
CA GLY A 14 8.54 21.10 -26.48
C GLY A 14 8.12 22.49 -25.96
N PHE A 15 8.94 23.14 -25.16
CA PHE A 15 8.61 24.47 -24.59
C PHE A 15 9.12 25.66 -25.41
N ALA A 16 9.89 25.44 -26.49
CA ALA A 16 10.57 26.52 -27.21
C ALA A 16 9.78 27.13 -28.40
N PHE A 17 8.57 26.64 -28.75
CA PHE A 17 7.84 27.08 -29.92
C PHE A 17 6.44 27.65 -29.61
N ALA A 18 6.35 28.65 -28.75
CA ALA A 18 5.15 29.44 -28.60
C ALA A 18 5.45 30.94 -28.56
N GLN A 19 6.07 31.48 -29.63
CA GLN A 19 6.02 32.90 -29.91
C GLN A 19 4.84 33.20 -30.83
N GLU A 20 3.77 33.75 -30.28
CA GLU A 20 2.66 34.30 -31.06
C GLU A 20 3.09 35.54 -31.83
N LYS A 21 2.92 35.49 -33.17
CA LYS A 21 2.96 36.67 -34.04
C LYS A 21 1.76 37.55 -33.77
N LYS A 22 1.97 38.78 -33.30
CA LYS A 22 0.94 39.84 -33.31
C LYS A 22 0.52 40.16 -34.72
N SER A 23 -0.76 40.00 -35.03
CA SER A 23 -1.38 40.55 -36.21
C SER A 23 -2.32 41.68 -35.76
N ASP A 24 -2.01 42.91 -36.17
CA ASP A 24 -2.90 44.03 -36.02
C ASP A 24 -4.10 43.88 -36.98
N SER A 25 -5.33 43.89 -36.49
CA SER A 25 -6.49 44.48 -37.17
C SER A 25 -7.76 44.47 -36.34
N VAL A 26 -8.41 45.64 -36.28
CA VAL A 26 -9.82 45.95 -36.15
C VAL A 26 -10.53 45.62 -34.83
N LYS A 27 -10.82 46.67 -34.08
CA LYS A 27 -11.75 46.70 -32.93
C LYS A 27 -13.19 46.38 -33.32
N THR A 28 -13.59 45.14 -33.14
CA THR A 28 -14.99 44.79 -32.91
C THR A 28 -15.16 44.48 -31.42
N LYS A 29 -16.07 45.17 -30.72
CA LYS A 29 -16.51 44.82 -29.37
C LYS A 29 -17.15 43.42 -29.44
N LYS A 30 -16.37 42.36 -29.21
CA LYS A 30 -16.92 41.07 -28.84
C LYS A 30 -17.32 41.18 -27.37
N ILE A 31 -18.61 40.94 -27.09
CA ILE A 31 -19.09 40.56 -25.76
C ILE A 31 -18.31 39.33 -25.40
N GLU A 32 -17.43 39.39 -24.39
CA GLU A 32 -16.77 38.24 -23.84
C GLU A 32 -17.85 37.32 -23.29
N GLU A 33 -18.07 36.22 -23.98
CA GLU A 33 -18.84 35.10 -23.47
C GLU A 33 -18.08 34.63 -22.20
N VAL A 34 -18.64 34.91 -21.02
CA VAL A 34 -18.11 34.40 -19.76
C VAL A 34 -18.35 32.90 -19.78
N VAL A 35 -17.43 32.16 -20.40
CA VAL A 35 -17.36 30.71 -20.28
C VAL A 35 -16.99 30.44 -18.83
N LEU A 36 -17.97 30.12 -18.00
CA LEU A 36 -17.80 29.59 -16.67
C LEU A 36 -17.11 28.22 -16.81
N THR A 37 -15.79 28.21 -16.99
CA THR A 37 -15.00 26.97 -16.97
C THR A 37 -15.03 26.41 -15.56
N LYS A 38 -15.84 25.37 -15.37
CA LYS A 38 -15.93 24.66 -14.11
C LYS A 38 -14.53 24.13 -13.74
N GLN A 39 -14.03 24.50 -12.55
CA GLN A 39 -12.71 24.13 -12.10
C GLN A 39 -12.61 22.62 -11.91
N VAL A 40 -11.72 21.97 -12.65
CA VAL A 40 -11.52 20.49 -12.60
C VAL A 40 -10.82 20.07 -11.32
N PHE A 41 -9.87 20.87 -10.82
CA PHE A 41 -9.06 20.56 -9.64
C PHE A 41 -9.03 21.75 -8.68
N LYS A 42 -9.27 21.52 -7.39
CA LYS A 42 -9.29 22.58 -6.37
C LYS A 42 -8.86 22.04 -5.01
N LYS A 43 -8.29 22.90 -4.15
CA LYS A 43 -8.02 22.62 -2.73
C LYS A 43 -9.22 23.05 -1.88
N GLN A 44 -9.60 22.24 -0.92
CA GLN A 44 -10.49 22.55 0.20
C GLN A 44 -9.68 22.53 1.51
N SER A 45 -10.31 22.75 2.67
CA SER A 45 -9.61 22.86 3.96
C SER A 45 -8.63 21.71 4.22
N ASP A 46 -9.09 20.47 4.02
CA ASP A 46 -8.32 19.25 4.37
C ASP A 46 -8.04 18.32 3.18
N ARG A 47 -8.52 18.67 1.97
CA ARG A 47 -8.46 17.78 0.80
C ARG A 47 -8.30 18.51 -0.51
N PHE A 48 -7.74 17.79 -1.48
CA PHE A 48 -7.82 18.17 -2.89
C PHE A 48 -9.04 17.53 -3.52
N VAL A 49 -9.74 18.25 -4.36
CA VAL A 49 -10.95 17.78 -5.05
C VAL A 49 -10.74 17.83 -6.55
N TYR A 50 -10.85 16.69 -7.21
CA TYR A 50 -10.86 16.54 -8.66
C TYR A 50 -12.29 16.32 -9.14
N ASP A 51 -12.88 17.32 -9.83
CA ASP A 51 -14.24 17.25 -10.39
C ASP A 51 -14.23 16.42 -11.67
N VAL A 52 -14.67 15.18 -11.58
CA VAL A 52 -14.68 14.23 -12.68
C VAL A 52 -15.67 14.63 -13.77
N ALA A 53 -16.78 15.27 -13.40
CA ALA A 53 -17.78 15.72 -14.39
C ALA A 53 -17.25 16.84 -15.30
N ALA A 54 -16.31 17.64 -14.79
CA ALA A 54 -15.65 18.69 -15.56
C ALA A 54 -14.39 18.20 -16.29
N SER A 55 -13.95 16.97 -16.03
CA SER A 55 -12.70 16.41 -16.59
C SER A 55 -12.90 15.96 -18.04
N PRO A 56 -11.99 16.32 -18.96
CA PRO A 56 -12.07 15.91 -20.36
C PRO A 56 -11.76 14.41 -20.58
N VAL A 57 -11.15 13.77 -19.59
CA VAL A 57 -10.67 12.36 -19.70
C VAL A 57 -11.66 11.35 -19.09
N THR A 58 -12.83 11.77 -18.65
CA THR A 58 -13.78 10.89 -17.96
C THR A 58 -14.39 9.84 -18.90
N LYS A 59 -14.79 10.25 -20.11
CA LYS A 59 -15.53 9.38 -21.02
C LYS A 59 -14.67 8.20 -21.50
N GLY A 60 -15.21 7.01 -21.32
CA GLY A 60 -14.57 5.76 -21.79
C GLY A 60 -13.36 5.30 -20.97
N ASN A 61 -13.05 5.97 -19.86
CA ASN A 61 -12.05 5.50 -18.89
C ASN A 61 -12.71 4.66 -17.79
N THR A 62 -11.93 3.73 -17.24
CA THR A 62 -12.27 3.11 -15.95
C THR A 62 -11.98 4.09 -14.82
N THR A 63 -12.54 3.85 -13.65
CA THR A 63 -12.21 4.64 -12.46
C THR A 63 -10.72 4.54 -12.12
N PHE A 64 -10.10 3.37 -12.33
CA PHE A 64 -8.66 3.18 -12.11
C PHE A 64 -7.83 4.05 -13.07
N ASP A 65 -8.15 4.06 -14.37
CA ASP A 65 -7.47 4.91 -15.36
C ASP A 65 -7.63 6.40 -15.03
N LEU A 66 -8.81 6.80 -14.54
CA LEU A 66 -9.05 8.15 -14.10
C LEU A 66 -8.22 8.54 -12.86
N LEU A 67 -8.10 7.62 -11.89
CA LEU A 67 -7.28 7.83 -10.69
C LEU A 67 -5.79 7.99 -11.04
N ARG A 68 -5.27 7.24 -12.00
CA ARG A 68 -3.90 7.43 -12.51
C ARG A 68 -3.67 8.83 -13.09
N GLN A 69 -4.72 9.46 -13.62
CA GLN A 69 -4.68 10.80 -14.19
C GLN A 69 -5.08 11.90 -13.18
N THR A 70 -5.52 11.50 -11.99
CA THR A 70 -5.86 12.44 -10.92
C THR A 70 -4.56 13.01 -10.33
N PRO A 71 -4.46 14.35 -10.17
CA PRO A 71 -3.30 14.96 -9.54
C PRO A 71 -2.98 14.35 -8.18
N LEU A 72 -1.71 14.28 -7.82
CA LEU A 72 -1.19 13.71 -6.57
C LEU A 72 -1.31 12.19 -6.44
N LEU A 73 -1.90 11.50 -7.41
CA LEU A 73 -1.99 10.05 -7.36
C LEU A 73 -0.95 9.39 -8.27
N SER A 74 -0.45 8.25 -7.82
CA SER A 74 0.52 7.45 -8.56
C SER A 74 0.19 5.96 -8.44
N THR A 75 0.69 5.18 -9.37
CA THR A 75 0.75 3.73 -9.29
C THR A 75 2.04 3.25 -9.92
N THR A 76 2.73 2.36 -9.23
CA THR A 76 4.02 1.81 -9.68
C THR A 76 3.88 0.39 -10.24
N ASP A 77 2.71 -0.24 -10.10
CA ASP A 77 2.51 -1.66 -10.35
C ASP A 77 1.14 -2.04 -10.96
N ASP A 78 0.37 -1.07 -11.45
CA ASP A 78 -1.00 -1.27 -11.95
C ASP A 78 -1.98 -1.92 -10.94
N LYS A 79 -1.58 -2.06 -9.69
CA LYS A 79 -2.36 -2.67 -8.62
C LYS A 79 -2.59 -1.72 -7.46
N THR A 80 -1.57 -0.97 -7.07
CA THR A 80 -1.59 -0.16 -5.86
C THR A 80 -1.68 1.32 -6.20
N LEU A 81 -2.69 2.00 -5.66
CA LEU A 81 -2.82 3.45 -5.74
C LEU A 81 -2.13 4.10 -4.55
N LYS A 82 -1.27 5.07 -4.83
CA LYS A 82 -0.50 5.82 -3.84
C LYS A 82 -0.74 7.30 -4.00
N ILE A 83 -0.59 8.04 -2.93
CA ILE A 83 -0.37 9.48 -3.00
C ILE A 83 1.11 9.71 -3.27
N VAL A 84 1.44 10.58 -4.20
CA VAL A 84 2.85 10.87 -4.59
C VAL A 84 3.66 11.28 -3.36
N GLY A 85 4.81 10.62 -3.17
CA GLY A 85 5.67 10.83 -2.00
C GLY A 85 5.22 10.09 -0.73
N LYS A 86 4.17 9.23 -0.80
CA LYS A 86 3.69 8.41 0.33
C LYS A 86 3.64 6.93 -0.06
N ASN A 87 3.50 6.03 0.93
CA ASN A 87 3.53 4.59 0.67
C ASN A 87 2.21 4.09 0.09
N ASN A 88 1.18 3.88 0.90
CA ASN A 88 -0.09 3.31 0.49
C ASN A 88 -1.26 4.18 0.97
N ALA A 89 -2.10 4.63 0.05
CA ALA A 89 -3.29 5.38 0.41
C ALA A 89 -4.47 4.43 0.70
N LEU A 90 -5.29 4.78 1.68
CA LEU A 90 -6.56 4.10 1.92
C LEU A 90 -7.61 4.54 0.91
N ILE A 91 -8.34 3.60 0.33
CA ILE A 91 -9.41 3.90 -0.62
C ILE A 91 -10.74 4.01 0.12
N TYR A 92 -11.39 5.14 -0.06
CA TYR A 92 -12.74 5.44 0.43
C TYR A 92 -13.71 5.62 -0.74
N ILE A 93 -14.95 5.22 -0.57
CA ILE A 93 -16.02 5.44 -1.54
C ILE A 93 -17.18 6.15 -0.82
N ASN A 94 -17.57 7.32 -1.34
CA ASN A 94 -18.61 8.16 -0.74
C ASN A 94 -18.34 8.56 0.72
N GLY A 95 -17.07 8.79 1.06
CA GLY A 95 -16.62 9.16 2.41
C GLY A 95 -16.47 7.97 3.36
N ARG A 96 -16.50 6.75 2.85
CA ARG A 96 -16.42 5.51 3.65
C ARG A 96 -15.27 4.64 3.13
N LYS A 97 -14.48 4.07 4.03
CA LYS A 97 -13.45 3.11 3.68
C LYS A 97 -14.08 1.88 3.02
N THR A 98 -13.42 1.33 2.01
CA THR A 98 -13.92 0.13 1.32
C THR A 98 -13.72 -1.11 2.19
N ASN A 99 -14.70 -2.01 2.17
CA ASN A 99 -14.61 -3.32 2.84
C ASN A 99 -13.85 -4.37 2.03
N MET A 100 -13.36 -3.98 0.87
CA MET A 100 -12.65 -4.86 -0.05
C MET A 100 -11.16 -4.91 0.32
N ASP A 101 -10.53 -6.06 0.12
CA ASP A 101 -9.07 -6.15 0.11
C ASP A 101 -8.48 -5.34 -1.07
N ALA A 102 -7.17 -5.11 -1.09
CA ALA A 102 -6.52 -4.25 -2.09
C ALA A 102 -6.73 -4.76 -3.53
N GLU A 103 -6.74 -6.08 -3.75
CA GLU A 103 -6.99 -6.67 -5.07
C GLU A 103 -8.43 -6.43 -5.51
N SER A 104 -9.39 -6.70 -4.63
CA SER A 104 -10.82 -6.46 -4.87
C SER A 104 -11.11 -4.99 -5.15
N VAL A 105 -10.50 -4.06 -4.41
CA VAL A 105 -10.61 -2.61 -4.67
C VAL A 105 -10.09 -2.29 -6.06
N THR A 106 -8.93 -2.80 -6.41
CA THR A 106 -8.33 -2.56 -7.73
C THR A 106 -9.20 -3.08 -8.86
N GLN A 107 -9.71 -4.30 -8.73
CA GLN A 107 -10.65 -4.88 -9.70
C GLN A 107 -11.95 -4.08 -9.78
N PHE A 108 -12.50 -3.66 -8.65
CA PHE A 108 -13.66 -2.77 -8.61
C PHE A 108 -13.40 -1.47 -9.38
N LEU A 109 -12.27 -0.82 -9.15
CA LEU A 109 -11.91 0.44 -9.81
C LEU A 109 -11.67 0.25 -11.32
N LYS A 110 -11.04 -0.86 -11.72
CA LYS A 110 -10.85 -1.24 -13.13
C LYS A 110 -12.15 -1.58 -13.85
N ASN A 111 -13.18 -1.99 -13.10
CA ASN A 111 -14.48 -2.36 -13.65
C ASN A 111 -15.54 -1.25 -13.50
N THR A 112 -15.27 -0.19 -12.74
CA THR A 112 -16.20 0.93 -12.59
C THR A 112 -15.91 1.99 -13.65
N PRO A 113 -16.89 2.32 -14.54
CA PRO A 113 -16.72 3.41 -15.50
C PRO A 113 -16.46 4.75 -14.80
N ALA A 114 -15.52 5.53 -15.30
CA ALA A 114 -15.19 6.85 -14.75
C ALA A 114 -16.38 7.82 -14.81
N GLU A 115 -17.29 7.65 -15.77
CA GLU A 115 -18.53 8.42 -15.87
C GLU A 115 -19.44 8.26 -14.64
N ASN A 116 -19.28 7.21 -13.85
CA ASN A 116 -20.02 7.00 -12.61
C ASN A 116 -19.50 7.82 -11.43
N ILE A 117 -18.32 8.43 -11.58
CA ILE A 117 -17.68 9.24 -10.55
C ILE A 117 -18.13 10.68 -10.65
N GLN A 118 -18.46 11.31 -9.53
CA GLN A 118 -18.75 12.73 -9.42
C GLN A 118 -17.46 13.52 -9.22
N LYS A 119 -16.67 13.11 -8.22
CA LYS A 119 -15.40 13.73 -7.86
C LYS A 119 -14.49 12.73 -7.14
N ILE A 120 -13.21 13.01 -7.15
CA ILE A 120 -12.19 12.31 -6.37
C ILE A 120 -11.63 13.30 -5.35
N GLU A 121 -11.56 12.90 -4.10
CA GLU A 121 -10.97 13.69 -3.02
C GLU A 121 -9.67 13.01 -2.57
N VAL A 122 -8.56 13.74 -2.63
CA VAL A 122 -7.25 13.28 -2.16
C VAL A 122 -6.96 14.00 -0.84
N ILE A 123 -6.91 13.23 0.24
CA ILE A 123 -6.70 13.72 1.61
C ILE A 123 -5.29 13.30 2.02
N THR A 124 -4.35 14.21 1.87
CA THR A 124 -2.92 13.96 2.13
C THR A 124 -2.60 13.90 3.62
N VAL A 125 -3.38 14.62 4.45
CA VAL A 125 -3.27 14.67 5.91
C VAL A 125 -4.67 14.44 6.49
N PRO A 126 -5.06 13.18 6.79
CA PRO A 126 -6.40 12.85 7.26
C PRO A 126 -6.74 13.41 8.65
N GLY A 127 -8.00 13.84 8.85
CA GLY A 127 -8.52 14.37 10.10
C GLY A 127 -8.81 13.32 11.18
N SER A 128 -9.23 13.76 12.37
CA SER A 128 -9.48 12.89 13.54
C SER A 128 -10.65 11.92 13.37
N GLU A 129 -11.55 12.20 12.45
CA GLU A 129 -12.68 11.34 12.08
C GLU A 129 -12.28 10.07 11.33
N PHE A 130 -11.08 10.06 10.73
CA PHE A 130 -10.55 8.89 10.01
C PHE A 130 -9.79 7.96 10.95
N GLN A 131 -9.68 6.70 10.56
CA GLN A 131 -8.92 5.69 11.31
C GLN A 131 -7.45 6.08 11.46
N VAL A 132 -6.84 5.75 12.58
CA VAL A 132 -5.47 6.19 12.95
C VAL A 132 -4.38 5.60 12.07
N GLU A 133 -4.62 4.42 11.48
CA GLU A 133 -3.70 3.74 10.56
C GLU A 133 -3.62 4.39 9.19
N SER A 134 -4.33 5.50 8.94
CA SER A 134 -4.34 6.23 7.65
C SER A 134 -3.20 7.23 7.50
N SER A 135 -2.01 6.94 8.00
CA SER A 135 -0.83 7.84 7.95
C SER A 135 -0.43 8.26 6.54
N ASP A 136 -0.61 7.39 5.55
CA ASP A 136 -0.24 7.61 4.16
C ASP A 136 -1.33 8.34 3.33
N GLY A 137 -2.42 8.77 3.98
CA GLY A 137 -3.49 9.53 3.35
C GLY A 137 -4.65 8.69 2.81
N ILE A 138 -5.63 9.39 2.23
CA ILE A 138 -6.89 8.79 1.78
C ILE A 138 -7.22 9.25 0.37
N ILE A 139 -7.68 8.34 -0.47
CA ILE A 139 -8.30 8.62 -1.77
C ILE A 139 -9.79 8.32 -1.65
N ASN A 140 -10.62 9.35 -1.62
CA ASN A 140 -12.06 9.22 -1.48
C ASN A 140 -12.78 9.44 -2.82
N ILE A 141 -13.43 8.42 -3.32
CA ILE A 141 -14.13 8.40 -4.60
C ILE A 141 -15.60 8.66 -4.36
N ILE A 142 -16.10 9.83 -4.80
CA ILE A 142 -17.51 10.18 -4.68
C ILE A 142 -18.24 9.81 -5.96
N LEU A 143 -19.19 8.91 -5.85
CA LEU A 143 -20.01 8.44 -6.96
C LEU A 143 -21.13 9.44 -7.28
N LYS A 144 -21.52 9.56 -8.54
CA LYS A 144 -22.69 10.35 -8.96
C LYS A 144 -23.96 9.80 -8.33
N LYS A 145 -24.78 10.66 -7.78
CA LYS A 145 -26.15 10.35 -7.38
C LYS A 145 -27.00 10.23 -8.65
N LYS A 146 -27.18 9.04 -9.18
CA LYS A 146 -28.09 8.77 -10.28
C LYS A 146 -29.46 8.40 -9.72
N MET A 147 -30.54 8.78 -10.41
CA MET A 147 -31.91 8.80 -9.86
C MET A 147 -32.85 7.83 -10.59
N SER A 148 -32.34 6.84 -11.34
CA SER A 148 -33.21 5.91 -12.08
C SER A 148 -33.06 4.48 -11.59
N ASP A 149 -34.18 3.75 -11.62
CA ASP A 149 -34.25 2.31 -11.42
C ASP A 149 -33.72 1.55 -12.63
N GLY A 150 -33.39 0.28 -12.46
CA GLY A 150 -32.91 -0.59 -13.52
C GLY A 150 -31.71 -1.44 -13.14
N LEU A 151 -31.12 -2.05 -14.16
CA LEU A 151 -29.93 -2.89 -14.08
C LEU A 151 -28.81 -2.29 -14.91
N ASN A 152 -27.58 -2.28 -14.41
CA ASN A 152 -26.36 -2.09 -15.17
C ASN A 152 -25.21 -2.97 -14.66
N GLY A 153 -24.22 -3.15 -15.48
CA GLY A 153 -23.03 -3.92 -15.08
C GLY A 153 -21.97 -3.93 -16.16
N ASN A 154 -20.94 -4.71 -15.90
CA ASN A 154 -19.89 -5.00 -16.87
C ASN A 154 -19.32 -6.41 -16.67
N MET A 155 -18.72 -6.91 -17.73
CA MET A 155 -17.88 -8.08 -17.76
C MET A 155 -16.51 -7.68 -18.28
N ARG A 156 -15.46 -8.15 -17.63
CA ARG A 156 -14.09 -7.92 -18.10
C ARG A 156 -13.32 -9.22 -18.11
N MET A 157 -12.53 -9.40 -19.16
CA MET A 157 -11.53 -10.45 -19.28
C MET A 157 -10.20 -9.79 -19.58
N SER A 158 -9.11 -10.32 -19.00
CA SER A 158 -7.77 -9.86 -19.31
C SER A 158 -6.79 -11.02 -19.29
N ASN A 159 -5.80 -10.92 -20.16
CA ASN A 159 -4.66 -11.83 -20.22
C ASN A 159 -3.38 -10.99 -20.16
N SER A 160 -2.47 -11.38 -19.31
CA SER A 160 -1.17 -10.74 -19.12
C SER A 160 -0.05 -11.72 -19.42
N GLN A 161 0.98 -11.22 -20.08
CA GLN A 161 2.18 -11.95 -20.44
C GLN A 161 3.41 -11.16 -19.97
N ASN A 162 4.11 -11.72 -18.99
CA ASN A 162 5.46 -11.31 -18.62
C ASN A 162 6.39 -12.53 -18.75
N LYS A 163 7.12 -12.96 -17.72
CA LYS A 163 7.84 -14.25 -17.76
C LYS A 163 6.86 -15.44 -17.94
N TYR A 164 5.69 -15.35 -17.29
CA TYR A 164 4.62 -16.34 -17.36
C TYR A 164 3.31 -15.70 -17.80
N ASN A 165 2.37 -16.53 -18.24
CA ASN A 165 1.02 -16.12 -18.60
C ASN A 165 0.14 -16.02 -17.32
N GLY A 166 -0.78 -15.05 -17.30
CA GLY A 166 -1.80 -14.93 -16.29
C GLY A 166 -3.12 -14.46 -16.87
N SER A 167 -4.22 -14.96 -16.37
CA SER A 167 -5.56 -14.63 -16.84
C SER A 167 -6.47 -14.21 -15.71
N SER A 168 -7.38 -13.27 -15.98
CA SER A 168 -8.41 -12.91 -15.01
C SER A 168 -9.73 -12.57 -15.68
N ALA A 169 -10.82 -12.81 -14.96
CA ALA A 169 -12.16 -12.42 -15.35
C ALA A 169 -12.88 -11.78 -14.17
N SER A 170 -13.79 -10.82 -14.47
CA SER A 170 -14.65 -10.23 -13.48
C SER A 170 -16.02 -9.89 -14.06
N PHE A 171 -17.02 -9.93 -13.19
CA PHE A 171 -18.39 -9.57 -13.46
C PHE A 171 -18.88 -8.62 -12.36
N SER A 172 -19.52 -7.52 -12.72
CA SER A 172 -20.21 -6.67 -11.78
C SER A 172 -21.60 -6.28 -12.26
N ALA A 173 -22.55 -6.24 -11.34
CA ALA A 173 -23.93 -5.85 -11.61
C ALA A 173 -24.46 -4.99 -10.47
N ASN A 174 -25.27 -3.99 -10.84
CA ASN A 174 -26.00 -3.13 -9.90
C ASN A 174 -27.45 -3.07 -10.33
N TYR A 175 -28.33 -3.47 -9.43
CA TYR A 175 -29.77 -3.42 -9.62
C TYR A 175 -30.39 -2.46 -8.61
N ARG A 176 -31.35 -1.68 -9.06
CA ARG A 176 -32.14 -0.84 -8.18
C ARG A 176 -33.58 -0.84 -8.63
N LYS A 177 -34.47 -0.99 -7.67
CA LYS A 177 -35.92 -0.80 -7.84
C LYS A 177 -36.46 -0.17 -6.57
N ASP A 178 -37.10 0.99 -6.72
CA ASP A 178 -37.71 1.74 -5.62
C ASP A 178 -36.73 1.94 -4.43
N LYS A 179 -37.06 1.34 -3.29
CA LYS A 179 -36.29 1.42 -2.04
C LYS A 179 -35.13 0.43 -1.95
N LEU A 180 -35.12 -0.61 -2.78
CA LEU A 180 -34.14 -1.68 -2.75
C LEU A 180 -33.00 -1.43 -3.76
N GLY A 181 -31.79 -1.53 -3.30
CA GLY A 181 -30.59 -1.59 -4.13
C GLY A 181 -29.81 -2.88 -3.86
N VAL A 182 -29.33 -3.54 -4.93
CA VAL A 182 -28.46 -4.72 -4.84
C VAL A 182 -27.27 -4.48 -5.73
N SER A 183 -26.04 -4.69 -5.23
CA SER A 183 -24.86 -4.76 -6.07
C SER A 183 -24.04 -5.99 -5.78
N ALA A 184 -23.56 -6.63 -6.85
CA ALA A 184 -22.72 -7.81 -6.79
C ALA A 184 -21.45 -7.57 -7.64
N ASN A 185 -20.35 -8.14 -7.18
CA ASN A 185 -19.13 -8.26 -7.95
C ASN A 185 -18.55 -9.64 -7.71
N LEU A 186 -18.12 -10.30 -8.78
CA LEU A 186 -17.37 -11.55 -8.75
C LEU A 186 -16.10 -11.36 -9.58
N TYR A 187 -14.99 -11.87 -9.12
CA TYR A 187 -13.72 -11.85 -9.85
C TYR A 187 -12.90 -13.09 -9.52
N GLY A 188 -12.05 -13.47 -10.45
CA GLY A 188 -11.12 -14.56 -10.26
C GLY A 188 -10.05 -14.56 -11.34
N GLY A 189 -8.98 -15.27 -11.05
CA GLY A 189 -7.86 -15.36 -11.98
C GLY A 189 -6.72 -16.21 -11.45
N ASP A 190 -5.71 -16.31 -12.29
CA ASP A 190 -4.44 -16.95 -11.98
C ASP A 190 -3.27 -16.10 -12.50
N ASN A 191 -2.14 -16.20 -11.84
CA ASN A 191 -0.88 -15.62 -12.27
C ASN A 191 0.30 -16.32 -11.59
N ILE A 192 1.48 -16.22 -12.18
CA ILE A 192 2.73 -16.66 -11.56
C ILE A 192 3.60 -15.43 -11.35
N GLN A 193 3.93 -15.14 -10.10
CA GLN A 193 4.89 -14.10 -9.75
C GLN A 193 6.29 -14.71 -9.78
N ALA A 194 7.05 -14.35 -10.82
CA ALA A 194 8.41 -14.83 -10.97
C ALA A 194 9.41 -13.77 -10.52
N GLN A 195 10.49 -14.22 -9.88
CA GLN A 195 11.56 -13.35 -9.44
C GLN A 195 12.92 -14.01 -9.72
N HIS A 196 13.90 -13.23 -10.16
CA HIS A 196 15.30 -13.63 -10.08
C HIS A 196 15.95 -12.88 -8.93
N TYR A 197 16.45 -13.63 -7.96
CA TYR A 197 16.90 -13.13 -6.69
C TYR A 197 18.40 -13.33 -6.51
N VAL A 198 19.11 -12.28 -6.09
CA VAL A 198 20.51 -12.32 -5.67
C VAL A 198 20.59 -11.68 -4.30
N LEU A 199 21.09 -12.42 -3.34
CA LEU A 199 21.35 -11.96 -1.98
C LEU A 199 22.84 -12.14 -1.70
N ARG A 200 23.52 -11.07 -1.28
CA ARG A 200 24.89 -11.12 -0.79
C ARG A 200 24.95 -10.47 0.57
N ASN A 201 25.41 -11.18 1.54
CA ASN A 201 25.58 -10.66 2.88
C ASN A 201 26.82 -11.25 3.54
N GLY A 202 27.39 -10.52 4.48
CA GLY A 202 28.59 -10.99 5.15
C GLY A 202 29.15 -9.99 6.14
N ASN A 203 30.25 -10.41 6.72
CA ASN A 203 31.13 -9.62 7.57
C ASN A 203 32.56 -10.18 7.47
N ASP A 204 33.46 -9.76 8.35
CA ASP A 204 34.86 -10.21 8.37
C ASP A 204 35.03 -11.72 8.66
N LEU A 205 33.98 -12.39 9.17
CA LEU A 205 34.04 -13.81 9.58
C LEU A 205 33.34 -14.75 8.59
N SER A 206 32.34 -14.25 7.87
CA SER A 206 31.64 -15.07 6.89
C SER A 206 30.99 -14.24 5.81
N SER A 207 30.77 -14.87 4.68
CA SER A 207 29.94 -14.30 3.61
C SER A 207 29.05 -15.36 3.01
N ASN A 208 27.89 -14.94 2.55
CA ASN A 208 26.95 -15.75 1.80
C ASN A 208 26.55 -15.02 0.51
N GLU A 209 26.59 -15.73 -0.60
CA GLU A 209 25.98 -15.31 -1.86
C GLU A 209 24.95 -16.35 -2.28
N SER A 210 23.68 -15.94 -2.37
CA SER A 210 22.58 -16.77 -2.83
C SER A 210 22.04 -16.22 -4.14
N THR A 211 21.91 -17.06 -5.16
CA THR A 211 21.34 -16.65 -6.45
C THR A 211 20.39 -17.72 -6.99
N GLY A 212 19.29 -17.29 -7.59
CA GLY A 212 18.33 -18.22 -8.19
C GLY A 212 16.98 -17.62 -8.47
N ASN A 213 15.98 -18.49 -8.59
CA ASN A 213 14.62 -18.10 -8.98
C ASN A 213 13.61 -18.42 -7.89
N ILE A 214 12.63 -17.55 -7.80
CA ILE A 214 11.42 -17.70 -6.98
C ILE A 214 10.26 -17.64 -7.96
N ASP A 215 9.46 -18.70 -8.01
CA ASP A 215 8.24 -18.76 -8.80
C ASP A 215 7.06 -19.04 -7.87
N ASP A 216 6.11 -18.12 -7.81
CA ASP A 216 4.95 -18.18 -6.92
C ASP A 216 3.65 -18.20 -7.73
N PRO A 217 3.13 -19.39 -8.09
CA PRO A 217 1.84 -19.56 -8.72
C PRO A 217 0.71 -19.20 -7.76
N ASN A 218 -0.18 -18.33 -8.18
CA ASN A 218 -1.27 -17.83 -7.37
C ASN A 218 -2.62 -17.91 -8.11
N GLN A 219 -3.64 -18.47 -7.45
CA GLN A 219 -5.02 -18.49 -7.89
C GLN A 219 -5.87 -17.73 -6.87
N TYR A 220 -6.78 -16.91 -7.35
CA TYR A 220 -7.67 -16.16 -6.50
C TYR A 220 -9.09 -16.12 -7.04
N ILE A 221 -10.04 -16.11 -6.12
CA ILE A 221 -11.46 -15.87 -6.38
C ILE A 221 -12.02 -15.03 -5.26
N GLY A 222 -12.93 -14.13 -5.59
CA GLY A 222 -13.58 -13.31 -4.59
C GLY A 222 -14.75 -12.53 -5.13
N GLY A 223 -15.40 -11.81 -4.24
CA GLY A 223 -16.51 -10.95 -4.59
C GLY A 223 -17.17 -10.31 -3.39
N TYR A 224 -18.12 -9.45 -3.67
CA TYR A 224 -18.98 -8.86 -2.66
C TYR A 224 -20.44 -8.87 -3.10
N LEU A 225 -21.33 -8.83 -2.11
CA LEU A 225 -22.75 -8.67 -2.28
C LEU A 225 -23.21 -7.59 -1.29
N ASN A 226 -23.80 -6.51 -1.82
CA ASN A 226 -24.32 -5.41 -1.02
C ASN A 226 -25.81 -5.27 -1.25
N PHE A 227 -26.55 -5.13 -0.16
CA PHE A 227 -27.96 -4.78 -0.13
C PHE A 227 -28.10 -3.44 0.54
N ASP A 228 -28.82 -2.49 -0.05
CA ASP A 228 -29.24 -1.27 0.60
C ASP A 228 -30.76 -1.14 0.52
N TYR A 229 -31.38 -0.80 1.64
CA TYR A 229 -32.81 -0.61 1.74
C TYR A 229 -33.13 0.72 2.40
N GLN A 230 -33.86 1.56 1.69
CA GLN A 230 -34.32 2.84 2.20
C GLN A 230 -35.57 2.62 3.09
N LEU A 231 -35.37 2.57 4.42
CA LEU A 231 -36.45 2.38 5.38
C LEU A 231 -37.46 3.52 5.32
N THR A 232 -36.93 4.76 5.39
CA THR A 232 -37.70 6.00 5.27
C THR A 232 -36.98 6.98 4.37
N GLU A 233 -37.55 8.16 4.09
CA GLU A 233 -36.86 9.23 3.33
C GLU A 233 -35.57 9.72 4.03
N LYS A 234 -35.52 9.56 5.36
CA LYS A 234 -34.38 10.00 6.20
C LYS A 234 -33.46 8.86 6.61
N SER A 235 -33.91 7.60 6.57
CA SER A 235 -33.12 6.48 7.08
C SER A 235 -32.87 5.41 6.04
N ASN A 236 -31.68 4.81 6.13
CA ASN A 236 -31.21 3.76 5.25
C ASN A 236 -30.52 2.65 6.04
N LEU A 237 -30.83 1.40 5.72
CA LEU A 237 -30.16 0.22 6.25
C LEU A 237 -29.42 -0.46 5.11
N ALA A 238 -28.17 -0.89 5.36
CA ALA A 238 -27.42 -1.58 4.36
C ALA A 238 -26.62 -2.74 4.96
N LEU A 239 -26.58 -3.86 4.24
CA LEU A 239 -25.85 -5.07 4.57
C LEU A 239 -24.84 -5.37 3.47
N SER A 240 -23.59 -5.64 3.84
CA SER A 240 -22.54 -6.01 2.93
C SER A 240 -21.89 -7.32 3.36
N TRP A 241 -21.77 -8.24 2.44
CA TRP A 241 -20.95 -9.44 2.58
C TRP A 241 -19.80 -9.40 1.57
N ASN A 242 -18.58 -9.65 2.05
CA ASN A 242 -17.38 -9.70 1.22
C ASN A 242 -16.64 -11.01 1.53
N SER A 243 -16.27 -11.74 0.49
CA SER A 243 -15.56 -13.01 0.61
C SER A 243 -14.46 -13.08 -0.46
N SER A 244 -13.27 -13.50 -0.05
CA SER A 244 -12.19 -13.82 -0.97
C SER A 244 -11.39 -15.04 -0.50
N ALA A 245 -10.91 -15.82 -1.46
CA ALA A 245 -10.00 -16.93 -1.27
C ALA A 245 -8.80 -16.76 -2.21
N ASN A 246 -7.63 -17.03 -1.67
CA ASN A 246 -6.37 -17.00 -2.40
C ASN A 246 -5.62 -18.30 -2.13
N LYS A 247 -5.03 -18.91 -3.16
CA LYS A 247 -4.25 -20.11 -3.08
C LYS A 247 -2.95 -19.94 -3.85
N SER A 248 -1.83 -19.90 -3.13
CA SER A 248 -0.50 -20.11 -3.68
C SER A 248 -0.18 -21.61 -3.58
N TYR A 249 0.19 -22.23 -4.68
CA TYR A 249 0.39 -23.68 -4.73
C TYR A 249 1.68 -24.01 -5.48
N ASN A 250 2.48 -24.92 -4.90
CA ASN A 250 3.79 -25.26 -5.44
C ASN A 250 4.67 -24.01 -5.68
N SER A 251 4.58 -23.02 -4.79
CA SER A 251 5.54 -21.92 -4.80
C SER A 251 6.94 -22.50 -4.55
N THR A 252 7.91 -22.12 -5.36
CA THR A 252 9.26 -22.66 -5.29
C THR A 252 10.29 -21.57 -5.13
N VAL A 253 11.24 -21.80 -4.22
CA VAL A 253 12.47 -21.01 -4.07
C VAL A 253 13.64 -21.92 -4.34
N ASN A 254 14.36 -21.69 -5.43
CA ASN A 254 15.53 -22.47 -5.82
C ASN A 254 16.75 -21.53 -5.84
N LEU A 255 17.60 -21.65 -4.85
CA LEU A 255 18.79 -20.82 -4.68
C LEU A 255 20.06 -21.67 -4.59
N PHE A 256 21.07 -21.30 -5.36
CA PHE A 256 22.43 -21.77 -5.19
C PHE A 256 23.15 -20.81 -4.24
N ASN A 257 23.80 -21.37 -3.20
CA ASN A 257 24.46 -20.61 -2.16
C ASN A 257 25.96 -20.93 -2.17
N THR A 258 26.77 -19.88 -2.14
CA THR A 258 28.20 -19.93 -1.87
C THR A 258 28.44 -19.34 -0.50
N ILE A 259 28.93 -20.14 0.43
CA ILE A 259 29.12 -19.77 1.83
C ILE A 259 30.62 -19.85 2.14
N ARG A 260 31.16 -18.74 2.67
CA ARG A 260 32.54 -18.67 3.16
C ARG A 260 32.51 -18.43 4.67
N SER A 261 33.23 -19.21 5.41
CA SER A 261 33.33 -19.10 6.86
C SER A 261 34.80 -19.14 7.29
N PHE A 262 35.20 -18.21 8.15
CA PHE A 262 36.56 -18.18 8.69
C PHE A 262 36.76 -19.35 9.66
N ASN A 263 37.81 -20.09 9.44
CA ASN A 263 38.22 -21.23 10.26
C ASN A 263 39.42 -20.81 11.12
N GLU A 264 39.18 -20.62 12.42
CA GLU A 264 40.20 -20.18 13.37
C GLU A 264 41.38 -21.18 13.49
N LYS A 265 41.11 -22.47 13.27
CA LYS A 265 42.16 -23.51 13.39
C LYS A 265 43.17 -23.45 12.24
N THR A 266 42.70 -23.12 11.04
CA THR A 266 43.55 -23.06 9.83
C THR A 266 43.96 -21.64 9.52
N ASN A 267 43.39 -20.64 10.21
CA ASN A 267 43.52 -19.20 9.92
C ASN A 267 43.22 -18.85 8.43
N ALA A 268 42.26 -19.57 7.87
CA ALA A 268 41.83 -19.42 6.46
C ALA A 268 40.33 -19.49 6.33
N PHE A 269 39.80 -19.10 5.18
CA PHE A 269 38.38 -19.23 4.87
C PHE A 269 38.10 -20.59 4.23
N ASP A 270 37.21 -21.35 4.83
CA ASP A 270 36.58 -22.49 4.20
C ASP A 270 35.44 -22.03 3.30
N THR A 271 35.31 -22.63 2.13
CA THR A 271 34.21 -22.33 1.18
C THR A 271 33.42 -23.60 0.92
N TYR A 272 32.14 -23.55 1.09
CA TYR A 272 31.20 -24.62 0.78
C TYR A 272 29.98 -24.12 0.01
N TYR A 273 29.31 -25.05 -0.66
CA TYR A 273 28.24 -24.76 -1.57
C TYR A 273 26.99 -25.54 -1.18
N THR A 274 25.83 -24.91 -1.29
CA THR A 274 24.56 -25.58 -1.03
C THR A 274 23.49 -25.15 -2.05
N ASN A 275 22.51 -26.03 -2.28
CA ASN A 275 21.28 -25.73 -2.99
C ASN A 275 20.13 -25.68 -2.00
N SER A 276 19.47 -24.54 -1.88
CA SER A 276 18.19 -24.40 -1.17
C SER A 276 17.05 -24.64 -2.15
N LYS A 277 16.21 -25.65 -1.87
CA LYS A 277 15.02 -26.00 -2.65
C LYS A 277 13.83 -25.97 -1.71
N ASN A 278 13.15 -24.84 -1.66
CA ASN A 278 12.01 -24.66 -0.78
C ASN A 278 10.71 -24.75 -1.57
N LYS A 279 9.71 -25.38 -0.98
CA LYS A 279 8.34 -25.43 -1.49
C LYS A 279 7.39 -24.82 -0.48
N GLU A 280 6.45 -24.03 -0.96
CA GLU A 280 5.40 -23.44 -0.14
C GLU A 280 4.03 -23.68 -0.77
N ASP A 281 3.08 -24.12 0.05
CA ASP A 281 1.66 -24.11 -0.24
C ASP A 281 0.95 -23.22 0.78
N ALA A 282 0.24 -22.20 0.31
CA ALA A 282 -0.51 -21.30 1.16
C ALA A 282 -1.94 -21.14 0.68
N ARG A 283 -2.89 -21.05 1.64
CA ARG A 283 -4.30 -20.75 1.36
C ARG A 283 -4.78 -19.70 2.36
N SER A 284 -5.45 -18.69 1.86
CA SER A 284 -6.07 -17.69 2.71
C SER A 284 -7.55 -17.50 2.35
N TYR A 285 -8.36 -17.25 3.37
CA TYR A 285 -9.79 -16.98 3.28
C TYR A 285 -10.09 -15.73 4.08
N ASN A 286 -10.77 -14.79 3.48
CA ASN A 286 -11.18 -13.55 4.11
C ASN A 286 -12.68 -13.40 3.95
N ASN A 287 -13.43 -13.42 5.04
CA ASN A 287 -14.89 -13.27 5.05
C ASN A 287 -15.25 -12.13 5.99
N SER A 288 -16.09 -11.20 5.53
CA SER A 288 -16.61 -10.15 6.39
C SER A 288 -18.06 -9.81 6.08
N VAL A 289 -18.81 -9.54 7.15
CA VAL A 289 -20.18 -9.04 7.09
C VAL A 289 -20.22 -7.70 7.80
N ASN A 290 -20.90 -6.72 7.19
CA ASN A 290 -21.04 -5.39 7.75
C ASN A 290 -22.50 -4.95 7.66
N LEU A 291 -23.01 -4.39 8.75
CA LEU A 291 -24.33 -3.78 8.85
C LEU A 291 -24.15 -2.28 9.10
N ASN A 292 -24.80 -1.46 8.31
CA ASN A 292 -24.79 -0.01 8.44
C ASN A 292 -26.19 0.56 8.54
N TYR A 293 -26.40 1.45 9.50
CA TYR A 293 -27.58 2.28 9.61
C TYR A 293 -27.21 3.75 9.50
N GLU A 294 -27.84 4.50 8.57
CA GLU A 294 -27.69 5.95 8.42
C GLU A 294 -29.03 6.63 8.65
N LEU A 295 -29.06 7.64 9.52
CA LEU A 295 -30.22 8.50 9.77
C LEU A 295 -29.83 9.96 9.50
N LYS A 296 -30.53 10.61 8.58
CA LYS A 296 -30.48 12.07 8.41
C LYS A 296 -31.33 12.71 9.48
N THR A 297 -30.74 13.56 10.31
CA THR A 297 -31.43 14.19 11.43
C THR A 297 -32.09 15.50 11.08
N ASP A 298 -31.58 16.19 10.05
CA ASP A 298 -32.13 17.46 9.56
C ASP A 298 -31.99 17.63 8.03
N SER A 299 -32.42 18.77 7.51
CA SER A 299 -32.30 19.18 6.10
C SER A 299 -30.94 19.82 5.75
N LEU A 300 -30.12 20.20 6.73
CA LEU A 300 -28.79 20.80 6.55
C LEU A 300 -27.74 19.74 6.21
N GLY A 301 -28.08 18.45 6.37
CA GLY A 301 -27.21 17.32 6.09
C GLY A 301 -26.52 16.77 7.34
N SER A 302 -27.09 17.06 8.52
CA SER A 302 -26.70 16.38 9.76
C SER A 302 -27.14 14.92 9.72
N LYS A 303 -26.33 14.04 10.29
CA LYS A 303 -26.58 12.60 10.22
C LYS A 303 -25.94 11.80 11.35
N LEU A 304 -26.61 10.74 11.72
CA LEU A 304 -26.10 9.66 12.56
C LEU A 304 -25.76 8.46 11.68
N ASN A 305 -24.61 7.85 11.92
CA ASN A 305 -24.12 6.67 11.26
C ASN A 305 -23.78 5.61 12.33
N VAL A 306 -24.30 4.41 12.20
CA VAL A 306 -23.98 3.28 13.10
C VAL A 306 -23.54 2.11 12.25
N ASN A 307 -22.36 1.54 12.55
CA ASN A 307 -21.84 0.36 11.87
C ASN A 307 -21.53 -0.74 12.87
N ALA A 308 -21.77 -1.98 12.45
CA ALA A 308 -21.29 -3.19 13.11
C ALA A 308 -20.70 -4.13 12.06
N ALA A 309 -19.57 -4.74 12.36
CA ALA A 309 -18.88 -5.62 11.44
C ALA A 309 -18.28 -6.84 12.14
N TYR A 310 -18.30 -7.96 11.43
CA TYR A 310 -17.58 -9.17 11.81
C TYR A 310 -16.63 -9.58 10.68
N LEU A 311 -15.38 -9.90 11.03
CA LEU A 311 -14.35 -10.38 10.13
C LEU A 311 -13.82 -11.72 10.62
N ASN A 312 -13.74 -12.69 9.72
CA ASN A 312 -13.02 -13.94 9.90
C ASN A 312 -11.96 -14.07 8.79
N TYR A 313 -10.71 -14.08 9.20
CA TYR A 313 -9.57 -14.33 8.32
C TYR A 313 -8.91 -15.64 8.73
N LYS A 314 -8.56 -16.48 7.75
CA LYS A 314 -7.83 -17.73 7.94
C LYS A 314 -6.72 -17.82 6.91
N ARG A 315 -5.52 -18.13 7.36
CA ARG A 315 -4.38 -18.50 6.49
C ARG A 315 -3.80 -19.81 6.97
N PHE A 316 -3.50 -20.69 6.04
CA PHE A 316 -2.80 -21.93 6.26
C PHE A 316 -1.60 -21.93 5.32
N GLN A 317 -0.41 -22.02 5.86
CA GLN A 317 0.83 -22.06 5.10
C GLN A 317 1.63 -23.28 5.53
N PHE A 318 2.03 -24.06 4.55
CA PHE A 318 2.92 -25.20 4.72
C PHE A 318 4.20 -24.93 3.93
N THR A 319 5.36 -25.13 4.56
CA THR A 319 6.66 -25.00 3.90
C THR A 319 7.49 -26.27 4.09
N ASP A 320 8.19 -26.69 3.03
CA ASP A 320 9.16 -27.78 3.00
C ASP A 320 10.46 -27.21 2.46
N ASN A 321 11.36 -26.83 3.37
CA ASN A 321 12.63 -26.19 3.06
C ASN A 321 13.75 -27.23 3.11
N LYS A 322 14.40 -27.50 1.97
CA LYS A 322 15.47 -28.47 1.82
C LYS A 322 16.76 -27.82 1.43
N THR A 323 17.81 -28.13 2.14
CA THR A 323 19.22 -27.78 1.82
C THR A 323 19.98 -29.01 1.41
N PHE A 324 20.66 -28.93 0.27
CA PHE A 324 21.52 -29.98 -0.26
C PHE A 324 22.95 -29.47 -0.31
N SER A 325 23.91 -30.29 0.11
CA SER A 325 25.32 -30.03 -0.18
C SER A 325 25.55 -30.05 -1.69
N ALA A 326 26.36 -29.12 -2.19
CA ALA A 326 26.61 -28.97 -3.60
C ALA A 326 28.11 -28.81 -3.95
N GLU A 327 28.43 -29.02 -5.21
CA GLU A 327 29.72 -28.68 -5.81
C GLU A 327 29.72 -27.22 -6.30
N PRO A 328 30.92 -26.64 -6.58
CA PRO A 328 31.02 -25.33 -7.21
C PRO A 328 30.26 -25.21 -8.55
N SER A 329 30.05 -26.35 -9.24
CA SER A 329 29.28 -26.47 -10.48
C SER A 329 27.77 -26.29 -10.26
N GLY A 330 27.30 -26.30 -9.01
CA GLY A 330 25.87 -26.27 -8.65
C GLY A 330 25.17 -27.61 -8.58
N ASN A 331 25.90 -28.72 -8.86
CA ASN A 331 25.33 -30.06 -8.74
C ASN A 331 25.28 -30.49 -7.26
N ASN A 332 24.20 -31.18 -6.87
CA ASN A 332 24.13 -31.76 -5.53
C ASN A 332 25.19 -32.86 -5.37
N THR A 333 25.93 -32.85 -4.25
CA THR A 333 26.88 -33.91 -3.92
C THR A 333 26.21 -35.17 -3.40
N GLN A 334 24.98 -35.06 -2.89
CA GLN A 334 24.18 -36.15 -2.34
C GLN A 334 22.72 -36.06 -2.82
N LEU A 335 22.05 -37.22 -2.90
CA LEU A 335 20.62 -37.29 -3.26
C LEU A 335 19.71 -36.82 -2.14
N ASN A 336 20.10 -37.07 -0.90
CA ASN A 336 19.34 -36.66 0.30
C ASN A 336 19.74 -35.27 0.75
N PRO A 337 18.78 -34.44 1.25
CA PRO A 337 19.10 -33.16 1.82
C PRO A 337 19.96 -33.29 3.09
N SER A 338 20.95 -32.42 3.24
CA SER A 338 21.71 -32.27 4.47
C SER A 338 20.86 -31.70 5.63
N GLN A 339 19.88 -30.86 5.27
CA GLN A 339 18.90 -30.33 6.21
C GLN A 339 17.52 -30.25 5.57
N THR A 340 16.47 -30.56 6.35
CA THR A 340 15.07 -30.33 5.98
C THR A 340 14.37 -29.62 7.13
N THR A 341 13.64 -28.54 6.82
CA THR A 341 12.79 -27.86 7.80
C THR A 341 11.35 -27.82 7.27
N ILE A 342 10.47 -28.46 8.01
CA ILE A 342 9.02 -28.52 7.70
C ILE A 342 8.29 -27.61 8.67
N GLN A 343 7.53 -26.64 8.13
CA GLN A 343 6.75 -25.73 8.93
C GLN A 343 5.27 -25.78 8.54
N ASN A 344 4.41 -25.73 9.54
CA ASN A 344 2.97 -25.54 9.39
C ASN A 344 2.59 -24.29 10.18
N LEU A 345 2.12 -23.26 9.47
CA LEU A 345 1.94 -21.90 9.98
C LEU A 345 0.48 -21.44 9.79
N PRO A 346 -0.47 -21.96 10.60
CA PRO A 346 -1.85 -21.49 10.58
C PRO A 346 -1.96 -20.13 11.25
N GLN A 347 -2.85 -19.27 10.72
CA GLN A 347 -3.27 -18.03 11.35
C GLN A 347 -4.78 -17.88 11.23
N ILE A 348 -5.46 -17.72 12.35
CA ILE A 348 -6.90 -17.49 12.41
C ILE A 348 -7.15 -16.17 13.13
N ILE A 349 -7.86 -15.25 12.51
CA ILE A 349 -8.18 -13.93 13.06
C ILE A 349 -9.69 -13.76 13.05
N ASN A 350 -10.24 -13.48 14.21
CA ASN A 350 -11.65 -13.11 14.39
C ASN A 350 -11.71 -11.69 14.94
N ASN A 351 -12.50 -10.83 14.32
CA ASN A 351 -12.70 -9.47 14.78
C ASN A 351 -14.16 -9.09 14.78
N PHE A 352 -14.60 -8.47 15.86
CA PHE A 352 -15.85 -7.72 15.95
C PHE A 352 -15.52 -6.24 16.09
N SER A 353 -16.16 -5.40 15.29
CA SER A 353 -15.96 -3.96 15.30
C SER A 353 -17.27 -3.20 15.23
N SER A 354 -17.37 -2.07 15.91
CA SER A 354 -18.51 -1.17 15.81
C SER A 354 -18.04 0.29 15.79
N THR A 355 -18.79 1.15 15.10
CA THR A 355 -18.58 2.61 15.09
C THR A 355 -19.91 3.33 15.19
N VAL A 356 -19.90 4.47 15.88
CA VAL A 356 -21.02 5.41 15.95
C VAL A 356 -20.48 6.79 15.67
N ASP A 357 -21.01 7.47 14.64
CA ASP A 357 -20.58 8.79 14.20
C ASP A 357 -21.80 9.70 14.07
N TYR A 358 -21.75 10.86 14.69
CA TYR A 358 -22.75 11.91 14.57
C TYR A 358 -22.12 13.19 14.03
N ILE A 359 -22.70 13.71 12.94
CA ILE A 359 -22.30 14.97 12.32
C ILE A 359 -23.47 15.93 12.43
N GLN A 360 -23.25 17.05 13.10
CA GLN A 360 -24.19 18.17 13.20
C GLN A 360 -23.70 19.32 12.33
N LYS A 361 -24.53 19.75 11.39
CA LYS A 361 -24.29 20.95 10.58
C LYS A 361 -25.21 22.08 11.02
N PHE A 362 -24.66 23.28 11.11
CA PHE A 362 -25.36 24.48 11.47
C PHE A 362 -25.46 25.45 10.26
N LYS A 363 -26.46 26.31 10.24
CA LYS A 363 -26.72 27.28 9.13
C LYS A 363 -25.56 28.26 8.89
N ASN A 364 -24.72 28.52 9.92
CA ASN A 364 -23.61 29.45 9.87
C ASN A 364 -22.29 28.79 9.40
N ASP A 365 -22.35 27.75 8.59
CA ASP A 365 -21.18 26.99 8.07
C ASP A 365 -20.29 26.41 9.18
N PHE A 366 -20.88 26.12 10.34
CA PHE A 366 -20.22 25.42 11.42
C PHE A 366 -20.64 23.94 11.43
N THR A 367 -19.68 23.05 11.57
CA THR A 367 -19.93 21.61 11.63
C THR A 367 -19.22 21.01 12.86
N VAL A 368 -19.94 20.22 13.63
CA VAL A 368 -19.42 19.43 14.74
C VAL A 368 -19.54 17.96 14.34
N ALA A 369 -18.45 17.20 14.45
CA ALA A 369 -18.48 15.75 14.28
C ALA A 369 -17.93 15.09 15.54
N ILE A 370 -18.70 14.17 16.10
CA ILE A 370 -18.32 13.37 17.28
C ILE A 370 -18.57 11.90 16.94
N GLY A 371 -17.69 11.03 17.38
CA GLY A 371 -17.89 9.60 17.18
C GLY A 371 -16.99 8.74 18.05
N GLY A 372 -17.29 7.45 18.03
CA GLY A 372 -16.53 6.46 18.75
C GLY A 372 -16.47 5.12 18.01
N ASN A 373 -15.48 4.32 18.36
CA ASN A 373 -15.32 2.97 17.84
C ASN A 373 -14.92 1.99 18.94
N PHE A 374 -15.33 0.75 18.74
CA PHE A 374 -14.89 -0.41 19.51
C PHE A 374 -14.41 -1.50 18.55
N ASN A 375 -13.25 -2.11 18.84
CA ASN A 375 -12.72 -3.26 18.10
C ASN A 375 -12.27 -4.32 19.11
N LYS A 376 -12.70 -5.56 18.90
CA LYS A 376 -12.24 -6.74 19.62
C LYS A 376 -11.69 -7.74 18.63
N THR A 377 -10.42 -8.07 18.76
CA THR A 377 -9.70 -9.00 17.87
C THR A 377 -9.10 -10.12 18.67
N LYS A 378 -9.25 -11.35 18.17
CA LYS A 378 -8.52 -12.52 18.65
C LYS A 378 -7.78 -13.15 17.47
N THR A 379 -6.48 -13.38 17.64
CA THR A 379 -5.69 -14.20 16.72
C THR A 379 -5.30 -15.50 17.38
N ASP A 380 -5.20 -16.55 16.59
CA ASP A 380 -4.82 -17.90 17.02
C ASP A 380 -3.86 -18.51 15.99
N ASN A 381 -2.64 -18.84 16.42
CA ASN A 381 -1.56 -19.31 15.57
C ASN A 381 -0.91 -20.54 16.25
N ASP A 382 -1.31 -21.74 15.87
CA ASP A 382 -0.74 -22.99 16.34
C ASP A 382 0.33 -23.48 15.35
N THR A 383 1.55 -22.97 15.50
CA THR A 383 2.66 -23.24 14.57
C THR A 383 3.43 -24.51 14.96
N LYS A 384 3.88 -25.26 13.94
CA LYS A 384 4.74 -26.43 14.11
C LYS A 384 5.95 -26.27 13.23
N ASN A 385 7.13 -26.44 13.81
CA ASN A 385 8.40 -26.34 13.12
C ASN A 385 9.25 -27.58 13.48
N ASN A 386 9.61 -28.38 12.49
CA ASN A 386 10.43 -29.58 12.64
C ASN A 386 11.66 -29.48 11.75
N THR A 387 12.83 -29.57 12.31
CA THR A 387 14.10 -29.57 11.58
C THR A 387 14.76 -30.92 11.69
N PHE A 388 15.25 -31.47 10.58
CA PHE A 388 15.96 -32.72 10.44
C PHE A 388 17.34 -32.42 9.83
N LYS A 389 18.39 -33.00 10.36
CA LYS A 389 19.73 -32.99 9.76
C LYS A 389 20.11 -34.43 9.41
N GLU A 390 20.53 -34.65 8.16
CA GLU A 390 20.85 -35.99 7.63
C GLU A 390 19.74 -37.04 7.89
N GLY A 391 18.49 -36.58 7.93
CA GLY A 391 17.32 -37.41 8.20
C GLY A 391 16.94 -37.56 9.68
N GLU A 392 17.83 -37.20 10.60
CA GLU A 392 17.57 -37.30 12.05
C GLU A 392 16.92 -35.99 12.58
N PRO A 393 15.90 -36.07 13.45
CA PRO A 393 15.25 -34.92 14.04
C PRO A 393 16.20 -34.18 14.99
N THR A 394 16.43 -32.90 14.76
CA THR A 394 17.32 -32.06 15.56
C THR A 394 16.59 -30.99 16.35
N GLU A 395 15.45 -30.52 15.86
CA GLU A 395 14.66 -29.52 16.52
C GLU A 395 13.17 -29.76 16.29
N PHE A 396 12.39 -29.69 17.36
CA PHE A 396 10.94 -29.65 17.35
C PHE A 396 10.50 -28.43 18.16
N ALA A 397 10.05 -27.39 17.47
CA ALA A 397 9.68 -26.13 18.08
C ALA A 397 8.21 -25.74 17.78
N PRO A 398 7.24 -26.40 18.42
CA PRO A 398 5.85 -25.97 18.34
C PRO A 398 5.68 -24.65 19.12
N ASN A 399 4.82 -23.77 18.62
CA ASN A 399 4.44 -22.56 19.32
C ASN A 399 2.97 -22.25 19.09
N HIS A 400 2.16 -22.27 20.15
CA HIS A 400 0.80 -21.82 20.10
C HIS A 400 0.73 -20.39 20.63
N PHE A 401 0.56 -19.42 19.72
CA PHE A 401 0.49 -18.01 20.04
C PHE A 401 -0.93 -17.49 19.86
N ILE A 402 -1.51 -17.03 20.98
CA ILE A 402 -2.82 -16.37 21.00
C ILE A 402 -2.62 -14.90 21.35
N TYR A 403 -3.28 -14.01 20.59
CA TYR A 403 -3.24 -12.57 20.85
C TYR A 403 -4.65 -12.01 20.85
N ASP A 404 -5.05 -11.47 22.01
CA ASP A 404 -6.33 -10.78 22.22
C ASP A 404 -6.08 -9.27 22.30
N GLU A 405 -6.87 -8.47 21.57
CA GLU A 405 -6.74 -7.00 21.55
C GLU A 405 -8.12 -6.34 21.60
N ASN A 406 -8.27 -5.36 22.48
CA ASN A 406 -9.42 -4.47 22.55
C ASN A 406 -8.97 -3.03 22.32
N ILE A 407 -9.64 -2.34 21.38
CA ILE A 407 -9.37 -0.93 21.05
C ILE A 407 -10.65 -0.15 21.23
N TYR A 408 -10.57 0.93 22.00
CA TYR A 408 -11.64 1.92 22.20
C TYR A 408 -11.13 3.26 21.69
N GLY A 409 -11.93 3.92 20.86
CA GLY A 409 -11.57 5.25 20.33
C GLY A 409 -12.75 6.20 20.43
N ALA A 410 -12.48 7.47 20.71
CA ALA A 410 -13.43 8.56 20.63
C ALA A 410 -12.79 9.75 19.92
N TYR A 411 -13.56 10.51 19.14
CA TYR A 411 -13.06 11.71 18.49
C TYR A 411 -14.06 12.86 18.55
N LEU A 412 -13.54 14.09 18.49
CA LEU A 412 -14.28 15.33 18.29
C LEU A 412 -13.59 16.14 17.18
N THR A 413 -14.37 16.67 16.27
CA THR A 413 -13.90 17.55 15.21
C THR A 413 -14.84 18.76 15.07
N LEU A 414 -14.25 19.94 14.99
CA LEU A 414 -14.94 21.22 14.78
C LEU A 414 -14.44 21.82 13.46
N GLU A 415 -15.34 22.13 12.55
CA GLU A 415 -15.03 22.77 11.26
C GLU A 415 -15.85 24.04 11.09
N LYS A 416 -15.20 25.13 10.64
CA LYS A 416 -15.82 26.42 10.43
C LYS A 416 -15.32 27.08 9.16
N LYS A 417 -16.23 27.54 8.34
CA LYS A 417 -15.95 28.50 7.28
C LYS A 417 -16.15 29.91 7.87
N PHE A 418 -15.05 30.62 8.15
CA PHE A 418 -15.06 31.95 8.76
C PHE A 418 -15.44 33.03 7.75
N SER A 419 -15.06 32.83 6.49
CA SER A 419 -15.40 33.70 5.35
C SER A 419 -15.28 32.90 4.05
N ASP A 420 -15.59 33.51 2.90
CA ASP A 420 -15.35 32.87 1.60
C ASP A 420 -13.88 32.58 1.31
N LYS A 421 -12.98 33.25 2.03
CA LYS A 421 -11.53 33.06 1.89
C LYS A 421 -10.90 32.16 2.95
N LEU A 422 -11.48 32.10 4.16
CA LEU A 422 -10.86 31.42 5.30
C LEU A 422 -11.75 30.31 5.85
N SER A 423 -11.22 29.11 5.92
CA SER A 423 -11.84 27.98 6.62
C SER A 423 -10.80 27.24 7.47
N GLY A 424 -11.26 26.62 8.56
CA GLY A 424 -10.42 25.86 9.47
C GLY A 424 -11.14 24.68 10.08
N LYS A 425 -10.37 23.69 10.46
CA LYS A 425 -10.83 22.46 11.08
C LYS A 425 -9.85 22.07 12.19
N ILE A 426 -10.34 21.80 13.38
CA ILE A 426 -9.59 21.31 14.50
C ILE A 426 -10.26 20.06 15.05
N GLY A 427 -9.48 19.10 15.48
CA GLY A 427 -10.01 17.87 16.03
C GLY A 427 -9.01 17.17 16.92
N THR A 428 -9.51 16.21 17.65
CA THR A 428 -8.69 15.29 18.44
C THR A 428 -9.34 13.93 18.48
N ARG A 429 -8.51 12.90 18.60
CA ARG A 429 -8.93 11.53 18.82
C ARG A 429 -8.18 10.95 20.01
N TYR A 430 -8.89 10.27 20.89
CA TYR A 430 -8.32 9.55 22.01
C TYR A 430 -8.56 8.05 21.82
N GLU A 431 -7.49 7.26 21.91
CA GLU A 431 -7.57 5.80 21.78
C GLU A 431 -6.95 5.10 22.96
N ILE A 432 -7.62 4.06 23.43
CA ILE A 432 -7.15 3.11 24.45
C ILE A 432 -6.99 1.76 23.78
N THR A 433 -5.83 1.14 23.96
CA THR A 433 -5.53 -0.22 23.48
C THR A 433 -5.13 -1.09 24.66
N ASN A 434 -5.84 -2.21 24.82
CA ASN A 434 -5.52 -3.24 25.79
C ASN A 434 -5.28 -4.54 25.01
N SER A 435 -4.11 -5.17 25.20
CA SER A 435 -3.80 -6.41 24.52
C SER A 435 -3.05 -7.39 25.39
N LEU A 436 -3.27 -8.67 25.10
CA LEU A 436 -2.67 -9.80 25.78
C LEU A 436 -2.20 -10.83 24.75
N GLY A 437 -0.90 -11.02 24.64
CA GLY A 437 -0.26 -12.13 23.93
C GLY A 437 0.10 -13.24 24.90
N THR A 438 -0.25 -14.48 24.55
CA THR A 438 0.22 -15.68 25.25
C THR A 438 0.91 -16.60 24.28
N SER A 439 2.10 -17.05 24.62
CA SER A 439 2.91 -17.98 23.81
C SER A 439 3.25 -19.20 24.65
N ASP A 440 2.96 -20.37 24.10
CA ASP A 440 3.39 -21.67 24.63
C ASP A 440 4.52 -22.18 23.72
N ASN A 441 5.72 -22.32 24.26
CA ASN A 441 6.85 -22.84 23.50
C ASN A 441 7.06 -24.35 23.74
N ALA A 442 8.00 -24.95 23.04
CA ALA A 442 8.29 -26.39 23.17
C ALA A 442 8.67 -26.83 24.60
N THR A 443 9.14 -25.93 25.44
CA THR A 443 9.45 -26.16 26.85
C THR A 443 8.26 -26.01 27.78
N LYS A 444 7.08 -25.66 27.26
CA LYS A 444 5.84 -25.32 27.98
C LYS A 444 5.98 -24.11 28.92
N GLU A 445 6.97 -23.29 28.70
CA GLU A 445 7.04 -21.99 29.37
C GLU A 445 6.07 -21.01 28.72
N TYR A 446 5.07 -20.57 29.50
CA TYR A 446 4.14 -19.51 29.08
C TYR A 446 4.83 -18.16 29.14
N ARG A 447 5.00 -17.53 28.00
CA ARG A 447 5.33 -16.10 27.93
C ARG A 447 4.04 -15.29 27.77
N LYS A 448 3.77 -14.43 28.75
CA LYS A 448 2.62 -13.54 28.76
C LYS A 448 3.11 -12.13 28.45
N ILE A 449 2.55 -11.52 27.40
CA ILE A 449 2.89 -10.16 26.96
C ILE A 449 1.62 -9.32 27.07
N GLU A 450 1.58 -8.47 28.10
CA GLU A 450 0.47 -7.56 28.31
C GLU A 450 0.85 -6.14 27.94
N ARG A 451 -0.04 -5.44 27.23
CA ARG A 451 0.16 -4.04 26.83
C ARG A 451 -1.11 -3.26 27.00
N ASN A 452 -1.00 -2.18 27.77
CA ASN A 452 -2.06 -1.22 28.00
C ASN A 452 -1.49 0.16 27.72
N TYR A 453 -2.01 0.85 26.70
CA TYR A 453 -1.58 2.19 26.37
C TYR A 453 -2.72 3.04 25.82
N ASN A 454 -2.55 4.34 25.93
CA ASN A 454 -3.48 5.32 25.38
C ASN A 454 -2.74 6.38 24.57
N ASN A 455 -3.44 6.99 23.60
CA ASN A 455 -2.88 8.01 22.74
C ASN A 455 -3.89 9.12 22.49
N LEU A 456 -3.43 10.35 22.60
CA LEU A 456 -4.14 11.54 22.16
C LEU A 456 -3.57 11.98 20.81
N LEU A 457 -4.42 12.11 19.81
CA LEU A 457 -4.05 12.31 18.40
C LEU A 457 -4.71 13.61 17.89
N PRO A 458 -4.04 14.76 18.05
CA PRO A 458 -4.54 16.06 17.60
C PRO A 458 -4.48 16.21 16.08
N TYR A 459 -5.36 17.05 15.57
CA TYR A 459 -5.49 17.44 14.19
C TYR A 459 -5.81 18.92 14.04
N LEU A 460 -5.21 19.57 13.06
CA LEU A 460 -5.51 20.95 12.66
C LEU A 460 -5.40 21.08 11.14
N SER A 461 -6.33 21.80 10.51
CA SER A 461 -6.12 22.31 9.16
C SER A 461 -6.69 23.72 9.00
N VAL A 462 -6.01 24.53 8.21
CA VAL A 462 -6.40 25.89 7.85
C VAL A 462 -6.24 26.04 6.34
N ASN A 463 -7.23 26.65 5.70
CA ASN A 463 -7.18 26.95 4.28
C ASN A 463 -7.52 28.44 4.05
N TYR A 464 -6.66 29.12 3.29
CA TYR A 464 -6.83 30.52 2.94
C TYR A 464 -6.75 30.75 1.43
N ALA A 465 -7.88 31.14 0.84
CA ALA A 465 -7.96 31.58 -0.56
C ALA A 465 -7.51 33.04 -0.64
N ILE A 466 -6.27 33.30 -1.02
CA ILE A 466 -5.73 34.66 -1.18
C ILE A 466 -6.58 35.40 -2.22
N ASN A 467 -6.88 34.73 -3.33
CA ASN A 467 -7.79 35.15 -4.39
C ASN A 467 -8.24 33.93 -5.21
N ASP A 468 -9.03 34.12 -6.27
CA ASP A 468 -9.57 33.04 -7.10
C ASP A 468 -8.50 32.16 -7.79
N LYS A 469 -7.27 32.63 -7.88
CA LYS A 469 -6.15 31.91 -8.52
C LYS A 469 -5.15 31.36 -7.54
N ASN A 470 -5.11 31.86 -6.30
CA ASN A 470 -4.09 31.55 -5.33
C ASN A 470 -4.71 31.04 -4.01
N ASN A 471 -4.31 29.86 -3.59
CA ASN A 471 -4.78 29.24 -2.36
C ASN A 471 -3.57 28.70 -1.57
N ILE A 472 -3.57 28.89 -0.25
CA ILE A 472 -2.59 28.34 0.67
C ILE A 472 -3.31 27.56 1.76
N SER A 473 -2.78 26.41 2.14
CA SER A 473 -3.33 25.61 3.24
C SER A 473 -2.22 24.97 4.06
N TYR A 474 -2.48 24.83 5.35
CA TYR A 474 -1.63 24.12 6.29
C TYR A 474 -2.45 23.03 6.97
N ALA A 475 -1.84 21.85 7.16
CA ALA A 475 -2.43 20.76 7.93
C ALA A 475 -1.40 20.10 8.84
N PHE A 476 -1.84 19.72 10.03
CA PHE A 476 -1.11 18.91 11.01
C PHE A 476 -1.95 17.72 11.42
N SER A 477 -1.36 16.53 11.53
CA SER A 477 -2.02 15.37 12.12
C SER A 477 -1.05 14.49 12.89
N SER A 478 -1.50 13.97 14.03
CA SER A 478 -0.86 12.88 14.75
C SER A 478 -1.55 11.57 14.39
N ARG A 479 -0.76 10.55 14.08
CA ARG A 479 -1.21 9.21 13.68
C ARG A 479 -0.42 8.14 14.40
N MET A 480 -0.92 6.91 14.37
CA MET A 480 -0.27 5.77 14.98
C MET A 480 -0.35 4.56 14.05
N ARG A 481 0.74 3.77 13.97
CA ARG A 481 0.78 2.47 13.33
C ARG A 481 0.92 1.39 14.40
N ARG A 482 -0.06 0.50 14.48
CA ARG A 482 0.05 -0.72 15.27
C ARG A 482 0.79 -1.81 14.49
N PRO A 483 1.52 -2.72 15.16
CA PRO A 483 2.08 -3.88 14.51
C PRO A 483 0.98 -4.71 13.83
N SER A 484 1.31 -5.32 12.71
CA SER A 484 0.46 -6.34 12.08
C SER A 484 0.43 -7.60 12.95
N PHE A 485 -0.63 -8.40 12.87
CA PHE A 485 -0.75 -9.59 13.71
C PHE A 485 0.31 -10.64 13.39
N TRP A 486 0.78 -10.72 12.13
CA TRP A 486 1.87 -11.60 11.75
C TRP A 486 3.22 -11.13 12.32
N GLU A 487 3.46 -9.82 12.46
CA GLU A 487 4.68 -9.25 13.05
C GLU A 487 4.83 -9.63 14.54
N LEU A 488 3.70 -9.86 15.21
CA LEU A 488 3.66 -10.25 16.62
C LEU A 488 3.80 -11.75 16.86
N ASN A 489 3.55 -12.60 15.84
CA ASN A 489 3.68 -14.04 15.95
C ASN A 489 5.16 -14.43 15.92
N PRO A 490 5.74 -15.01 16.99
CA PRO A 490 7.18 -15.29 17.09
C PRO A 490 7.61 -16.49 16.21
N VAL A 491 7.51 -16.33 14.90
CA VAL A 491 7.85 -17.35 13.89
C VAL A 491 9.10 -16.96 13.12
N ARG A 492 9.90 -17.95 12.74
CA ARG A 492 11.01 -17.83 11.79
C ARG A 492 10.56 -18.31 10.41
N ASN A 493 10.79 -17.48 9.38
CA ASN A 493 10.65 -17.87 7.98
C ASN A 493 12.04 -18.06 7.38
N ILE A 494 12.36 -19.29 7.02
CA ILE A 494 13.70 -19.68 6.57
C ILE A 494 13.81 -19.48 5.06
N LEU A 495 14.80 -18.70 4.62
CA LEU A 495 15.15 -18.52 3.22
C LEU A 495 16.28 -19.50 2.81
N THR A 496 17.34 -19.53 3.59
CA THR A 496 18.46 -20.47 3.48
C THR A 496 18.89 -20.90 4.88
N GLU A 497 19.83 -21.83 5.00
CA GLU A 497 20.37 -22.25 6.31
C GLU A 497 21.03 -21.11 7.11
N THR A 498 21.51 -20.07 6.41
CA THR A 498 22.21 -18.91 7.01
C THR A 498 21.40 -17.62 7.00
N ASN A 499 20.17 -17.63 6.43
CA ASN A 499 19.34 -16.45 6.30
C ASN A 499 17.88 -16.76 6.62
N TYR A 500 17.30 -15.99 7.55
CA TYR A 500 15.89 -16.10 7.90
C TYR A 500 15.29 -14.75 8.36
N THR A 501 13.99 -14.61 8.28
CA THR A 501 13.26 -13.55 8.94
C THR A 501 12.67 -14.04 10.25
N GLN A 502 12.71 -13.21 11.29
CA GLN A 502 12.15 -13.50 12.59
C GLN A 502 11.21 -12.39 13.02
N ASN A 503 10.03 -12.77 13.45
CA ASN A 503 9.06 -11.83 14.00
C ASN A 503 9.31 -11.60 15.49
N ASN A 504 8.91 -10.41 15.95
CA ASN A 504 9.15 -9.97 17.32
C ASN A 504 7.83 -9.67 18.04
N PRO A 505 7.43 -10.50 19.02
CA PRO A 505 6.18 -10.26 19.75
C PRO A 505 6.23 -9.01 20.66
N PHE A 506 7.41 -8.41 20.85
CA PHE A 506 7.59 -7.23 21.72
C PHE A 506 7.49 -5.89 20.97
N VAL A 507 7.21 -5.89 19.66
CA VAL A 507 7.04 -4.66 18.87
C VAL A 507 5.90 -3.81 19.41
N LYS A 508 6.16 -2.52 19.63
CA LYS A 508 5.19 -1.52 20.11
C LYS A 508 4.63 -0.71 18.95
N ALA A 509 3.49 -0.07 19.15
CA ALA A 509 2.97 0.89 18.19
C ALA A 509 3.93 2.07 17.99
N SER A 510 4.07 2.52 16.74
CA SER A 510 4.83 3.72 16.36
C SER A 510 3.89 4.91 16.17
N SER A 511 4.38 6.12 16.45
CA SER A 511 3.64 7.36 16.25
C SER A 511 4.20 8.16 15.08
N THR A 512 3.33 8.86 14.36
CA THR A 512 3.71 9.72 13.24
C THR A 512 3.08 11.09 13.40
N TYR A 513 3.88 12.13 13.25
CA TYR A 513 3.45 13.54 13.28
C TYR A 513 3.69 14.12 11.90
N ASN A 514 2.62 14.45 11.19
CA ASN A 514 2.67 14.97 9.82
C ASN A 514 2.33 16.45 9.79
N GLN A 515 3.10 17.23 9.05
CA GLN A 515 2.87 18.63 8.74
C GLN A 515 2.92 18.83 7.23
N GLU A 516 1.97 19.56 6.69
CA GLU A 516 1.90 19.83 5.25
C GLU A 516 1.53 21.28 5.01
N LEU A 517 2.33 21.98 4.22
CA LEU A 517 2.02 23.30 3.67
C LEU A 517 1.82 23.16 2.17
N THR A 518 0.65 23.54 1.67
CA THR A 518 0.33 23.50 0.25
C THR A 518 0.05 24.90 -0.28
N TYR A 519 0.68 25.26 -1.40
CA TYR A 519 0.31 26.41 -2.21
C TYR A 519 -0.21 25.94 -3.55
N MET A 520 -1.35 26.46 -3.99
CA MET A 520 -1.97 26.15 -5.28
C MET A 520 -2.17 27.42 -6.12
N PHE A 521 -1.72 27.35 -7.39
CA PHE A 521 -1.86 28.43 -8.36
C PHE A 521 -2.74 28.02 -9.55
N LYS A 522 -3.74 28.83 -9.86
CA LYS A 522 -4.70 28.62 -10.99
C LYS A 522 -5.33 27.22 -11.00
N ASN A 523 -5.45 26.57 -9.84
CA ASN A 523 -5.97 25.20 -9.70
C ASN A 523 -5.32 24.17 -10.63
N SER A 524 -4.13 24.44 -11.11
CA SER A 524 -3.37 23.58 -12.05
C SER A 524 -1.95 23.34 -11.61
N TYR A 525 -1.36 24.25 -10.85
CA TYR A 525 0.01 24.15 -10.35
C TYR A 525 -0.01 24.14 -8.84
N PHE A 526 0.82 23.33 -8.22
CA PHE A 526 0.89 23.27 -6.76
C PHE A 526 2.32 23.03 -6.27
N LEU A 527 2.62 23.59 -5.11
CA LEU A 527 3.79 23.29 -4.31
C LEU A 527 3.31 22.68 -3.00
N ILE A 528 3.86 21.52 -2.65
CA ILE A 528 3.59 20.84 -1.37
C ILE A 528 4.92 20.71 -0.63
N LEU A 529 4.94 21.19 0.61
CA LEU A 529 6.04 21.01 1.55
C LEU A 529 5.54 20.12 2.67
N ASN A 530 6.21 18.98 2.89
CA ASN A 530 5.89 18.03 3.95
C ASN A 530 7.04 17.91 4.93
N HIS A 531 6.68 17.75 6.21
CA HIS A 531 7.56 17.25 7.25
C HIS A 531 6.81 16.16 8.05
N SER A 532 7.39 14.98 8.13
CA SER A 532 6.88 13.85 8.91
C SER A 532 7.94 13.39 9.91
N TYR A 533 7.56 13.27 11.19
CA TYR A 533 8.38 12.69 12.23
C TYR A 533 7.77 11.37 12.69
N PHE A 534 8.52 10.30 12.55
CA PHE A 534 8.15 8.95 12.95
C PHE A 534 8.92 8.60 14.21
N LYS A 535 8.19 8.40 15.30
CA LYS A 535 8.73 8.01 16.59
C LYS A 535 8.57 6.50 16.77
N ASP A 536 9.62 5.85 17.28
CA ASP A 536 9.66 4.40 17.52
C ASP A 536 9.26 3.60 16.26
N GLN A 537 9.87 3.93 15.12
CA GLN A 537 9.52 3.34 13.82
C GLN A 537 9.66 1.81 13.85
N ILE A 538 8.60 1.11 13.40
CA ILE A 538 8.67 -0.33 13.18
C ILE A 538 9.34 -0.57 11.83
N THR A 539 10.50 -1.22 11.84
CA THR A 539 11.29 -1.49 10.64
C THR A 539 11.95 -2.87 10.70
N GLN A 540 12.41 -3.35 9.57
CA GLN A 540 13.16 -4.59 9.47
C GLN A 540 14.66 -4.30 9.57
N VAL A 541 15.33 -4.96 10.51
CA VAL A 541 16.76 -4.77 10.80
C VAL A 541 17.51 -6.04 10.44
N PRO A 542 18.53 -6.00 9.57
CA PRO A 542 19.39 -7.13 9.26
C PRO A 542 20.48 -7.27 10.34
N LEU A 543 20.32 -8.17 11.29
CA LEU A 543 21.30 -8.47 12.33
C LEU A 543 22.17 -9.63 11.90
N GLN A 544 23.50 -9.44 11.91
CA GLN A 544 24.48 -10.45 11.55
C GLN A 544 25.61 -10.50 12.56
N GLY A 545 26.09 -11.69 12.86
CA GLY A 545 27.18 -11.95 13.79
C GLY A 545 26.93 -13.23 14.60
N TYR A 546 27.90 -13.59 15.44
CA TYR A 546 27.73 -14.66 16.43
C TYR A 546 26.77 -14.16 17.51
N ALA A 547 25.69 -14.90 17.75
CA ALA A 547 24.79 -14.57 18.85
C ALA A 547 25.27 -15.26 20.12
N LYS A 548 25.33 -14.51 21.22
CA LYS A 548 25.70 -14.97 22.54
C LYS A 548 24.62 -14.64 23.54
N SER A 549 24.12 -15.65 24.23
CA SER A 549 23.13 -15.47 25.29
C SER A 549 23.71 -14.77 26.52
N MET A 550 22.82 -14.27 27.40
CA MET A 550 23.24 -13.58 28.64
C MET A 550 24.10 -14.43 29.57
N ASP A 551 23.98 -15.79 29.53
CA ASP A 551 24.79 -16.71 30.27
C ASP A 551 26.13 -17.03 29.58
N GLY A 552 26.43 -16.39 28.47
CA GLY A 552 27.72 -16.47 27.80
C GLY A 552 27.83 -17.56 26.75
N LYS A 553 26.79 -18.35 26.48
CA LYS A 553 26.83 -19.41 25.45
C LYS A 553 26.60 -18.82 24.05
N ILE A 554 27.32 -19.32 23.05
CA ILE A 554 27.02 -19.02 21.65
C ILE A 554 25.73 -19.77 21.27
N THR A 555 24.67 -19.03 21.00
CA THR A 555 23.34 -19.56 20.69
C THR A 555 23.16 -19.82 19.21
N GLU A 556 23.78 -18.99 18.36
CA GLU A 556 23.80 -19.17 16.92
C GLU A 556 25.15 -18.75 16.34
N GLN A 557 25.61 -19.48 15.35
CA GLN A 557 26.75 -19.08 14.56
C GLN A 557 26.37 -18.00 13.58
N ASN A 558 27.32 -17.32 13.00
CA ASN A 558 27.24 -16.15 12.15
C ASN A 558 26.17 -16.26 11.02
N VAL A 559 24.90 -16.01 11.36
CA VAL A 559 23.75 -16.02 10.45
C VAL A 559 23.17 -14.62 10.31
N LEU A 560 22.52 -14.34 9.17
CA LEU A 560 21.77 -13.12 8.95
C LEU A 560 20.32 -13.33 9.37
N ARG A 561 19.87 -12.51 10.30
CA ARG A 561 18.48 -12.45 10.78
C ARG A 561 17.87 -11.13 10.39
N TYR A 562 16.79 -11.18 9.68
CA TYR A 562 15.96 -10.01 9.45
C TYR A 562 14.91 -9.94 10.55
N ILE A 563 15.09 -9.05 11.52
CA ILE A 563 14.17 -8.88 12.65
C ILE A 563 13.35 -7.62 12.46
N ARG A 564 12.03 -7.75 12.57
CA ARG A 564 11.15 -6.61 12.57
C ARG A 564 10.93 -6.12 14.00
N THR A 565 11.32 -4.87 14.25
CA THR A 565 11.29 -4.28 15.61
C THR A 565 11.13 -2.75 15.56
N ASN A 566 10.89 -2.14 16.72
CA ASN A 566 11.03 -0.69 16.86
C ASN A 566 12.52 -0.34 16.77
N PHE A 567 12.88 0.51 15.80
CA PHE A 567 14.27 0.82 15.52
C PHE A 567 14.45 2.31 15.28
N GLY A 568 14.48 3.07 16.38
CA GLY A 568 14.76 4.50 16.39
C GLY A 568 13.68 5.36 15.74
N ASP A 569 14.07 6.57 15.37
CA ASP A 569 13.21 7.59 14.83
C ASP A 569 13.60 7.95 13.40
N LYS A 570 12.61 8.37 12.61
CA LYS A 570 12.82 8.86 11.23
C LYS A 570 12.22 10.25 11.08
N GLN A 571 12.93 11.13 10.40
CA GLN A 571 12.39 12.37 9.87
C GLN A 571 12.37 12.31 8.35
N GLU A 572 11.29 12.79 7.78
CA GLU A 572 11.11 12.88 6.34
C GLU A 572 10.65 14.28 5.98
N MET A 573 11.43 14.97 5.15
CA MET A 573 11.12 16.28 4.61
C MET A 573 11.00 16.18 3.10
N SER A 574 9.96 16.75 2.52
CA SER A 574 9.83 16.76 1.07
C SER A 574 9.27 18.08 0.53
N ALA A 575 9.72 18.43 -0.66
CA ALA A 575 9.17 19.52 -1.45
C ALA A 575 8.78 18.97 -2.81
N MET A 576 7.54 19.17 -3.23
CA MET A 576 7.00 18.67 -4.48
C MET A 576 6.31 19.78 -5.27
N LEU A 577 6.72 19.95 -6.52
CA LEU A 577 6.05 20.77 -7.52
C LEU A 577 5.22 19.87 -8.42
N GLY A 578 3.97 20.26 -8.66
CA GLY A 578 3.08 19.51 -9.52
C GLY A 578 2.30 20.40 -10.48
N MET A 579 1.91 19.78 -11.60
CA MET A 579 1.09 20.39 -12.64
C MET A 579 0.05 19.38 -13.12
N ASN A 580 -1.20 19.81 -13.20
CA ASN A 580 -2.25 19.09 -13.93
C ASN A 580 -2.90 20.03 -14.93
N LYS A 581 -2.71 19.76 -16.22
CA LYS A 581 -3.20 20.65 -17.27
C LYS A 581 -3.54 19.89 -18.55
N THR A 582 -4.51 20.41 -19.27
CA THR A 582 -4.86 19.97 -20.63
C THR A 582 -4.35 20.95 -21.66
N PHE A 583 -3.83 20.44 -22.79
CA PHE A 583 -3.26 21.19 -23.91
C PHE A 583 -3.95 20.80 -25.22
N PHE A 584 -3.78 21.66 -26.25
CA PHE A 584 -4.19 21.38 -27.63
C PHE A 584 -5.67 20.98 -27.73
N ASN A 585 -6.59 21.82 -27.23
CA ASN A 585 -8.03 21.53 -27.21
C ASN A 585 -8.38 20.14 -26.65
N GLN A 586 -7.76 19.77 -25.53
CA GLN A 586 -7.96 18.50 -24.84
C GLN A 586 -7.39 17.25 -25.57
N TYR A 587 -6.46 17.42 -26.53
CA TYR A 587 -5.77 16.28 -27.12
C TYR A 587 -4.70 15.70 -26.19
N LEU A 588 -4.05 16.51 -25.36
CA LEU A 588 -3.10 16.08 -24.35
C LEU A 588 -3.58 16.47 -22.96
N THR A 589 -3.73 15.50 -22.07
CA THR A 589 -3.89 15.72 -20.62
C THR A 589 -2.60 15.27 -19.95
N MET A 590 -1.94 16.18 -19.24
CA MET A 590 -0.67 15.93 -18.57
C MET A 590 -0.82 16.13 -17.05
N ASN A 591 -0.35 15.13 -16.29
CA ASN A 591 -0.12 15.23 -14.86
C ASN A 591 1.39 15.02 -14.64
N PHE A 592 2.08 16.04 -14.17
CA PHE A 592 3.52 16.03 -13.95
C PHE A 592 3.83 16.42 -12.52
N ASN A 593 4.71 15.65 -11.86
CA ASN A 593 5.19 15.89 -10.51
C ASN A 593 6.72 15.74 -10.48
N VAL A 594 7.38 16.66 -9.82
CA VAL A 594 8.80 16.56 -9.48
C VAL A 594 8.98 16.95 -8.02
N GLY A 595 9.74 16.14 -7.30
CA GLY A 595 9.95 16.35 -5.87
C GLY A 595 11.35 16.01 -5.42
N VAL A 596 11.73 16.59 -4.30
CA VAL A 596 12.92 16.25 -3.52
C VAL A 596 12.48 15.77 -2.16
N GLN A 597 13.02 14.64 -1.71
CA GLN A 597 12.75 14.07 -0.39
C GLN A 597 14.09 13.89 0.34
N HIS A 598 14.14 14.35 1.59
CA HIS A 598 15.26 14.19 2.50
C HIS A 598 14.82 13.35 3.70
N ASN A 599 15.49 12.23 3.91
CA ASN A 599 15.27 11.31 5.03
C ASN A 599 16.43 11.37 6.00
N VAL A 600 16.12 11.40 7.29
CA VAL A 600 17.08 11.28 8.38
C VAL A 600 16.60 10.15 9.28
N ASN A 601 17.35 9.05 9.34
CA ASN A 601 17.09 7.93 10.25
C ASN A 601 18.09 7.99 11.40
N ASN A 602 17.61 7.71 12.61
CA ASN A 602 18.43 7.60 13.82
C ASN A 602 17.99 6.37 14.59
N GLY A 603 18.71 5.27 14.45
CA GLY A 603 18.42 4.03 15.14
C GLY A 603 19.68 3.27 15.49
N SER A 604 19.69 2.62 16.62
CA SER A 604 20.75 1.68 17.02
C SER A 604 20.17 0.50 17.78
N LEU A 605 20.74 -0.69 17.57
CA LEU A 605 20.35 -1.91 18.21
C LEU A 605 21.61 -2.71 18.57
N SER A 606 21.77 -3.05 19.85
CA SER A 606 22.93 -3.77 20.37
C SER A 606 22.61 -5.18 20.86
N VAL A 607 21.31 -5.51 20.93
CA VAL A 607 20.83 -6.82 21.40
C VAL A 607 19.70 -7.30 20.49
N ASP A 608 19.52 -8.61 20.40
CA ASP A 608 18.33 -9.18 19.77
C ASP A 608 17.08 -8.84 20.61
N PRO A 609 16.11 -8.11 20.06
CA PRO A 609 14.94 -7.66 20.83
C PRO A 609 13.96 -8.81 21.17
N THR A 610 14.19 -10.02 20.64
CA THR A 610 13.32 -11.18 20.88
C THR A 610 13.76 -12.02 22.08
N ASN A 611 15.06 -12.08 22.35
CA ASN A 611 15.63 -12.94 23.38
C ASN A 611 16.74 -12.27 24.23
N GLY A 612 17.20 -11.08 23.87
CA GLY A 612 18.25 -10.34 24.59
C GLY A 612 19.67 -10.77 24.22
N ASP A 613 19.87 -11.65 23.24
CA ASP A 613 21.20 -12.05 22.79
C ASP A 613 22.00 -10.85 22.27
N ILE A 614 23.29 -10.85 22.54
CA ILE A 614 24.26 -9.90 21.99
C ILE A 614 24.94 -10.48 20.75
N PHE A 615 25.37 -9.62 19.86
CA PHE A 615 26.12 -9.99 18.65
C PHE A 615 27.59 -9.64 18.85
N LEU A 616 28.48 -10.52 18.44
CA LEU A 616 29.92 -10.36 18.58
C LEU A 616 30.60 -10.40 17.21
N ASP A 617 31.62 -9.56 17.04
CA ASP A 617 32.57 -9.66 15.93
C ASP A 617 33.64 -10.75 16.20
N LYS A 618 34.61 -10.88 15.29
CA LYS A 618 35.71 -11.87 15.40
C LYS A 618 36.63 -11.63 16.61
N GLU A 619 36.68 -10.41 17.11
CA GLU A 619 37.49 -10.07 18.29
C GLU A 619 36.72 -10.24 19.61
N GLY A 620 35.46 -10.69 19.54
CA GLY A 620 34.58 -10.87 20.69
C GLY A 620 33.98 -9.52 21.19
N LYS A 621 34.08 -8.46 20.42
CA LYS A 621 33.48 -7.17 20.73
C LYS A 621 32.02 -7.12 20.30
N GLN A 622 31.18 -6.51 21.13
CA GLN A 622 29.78 -6.36 20.83
C GLN A 622 29.55 -5.50 19.58
N ILE A 623 28.80 -6.04 18.63
CA ILE A 623 28.34 -5.34 17.43
C ILE A 623 27.12 -4.51 17.77
N VAL A 624 27.14 -3.24 17.39
CA VAL A 624 25.98 -2.34 17.41
C VAL A 624 25.55 -2.11 15.96
N TYR A 625 24.36 -2.57 15.62
CA TYR A 625 23.74 -2.23 14.36
C TYR A 625 23.20 -0.80 14.44
N SER A 626 23.59 0.05 13.54
CA SER A 626 23.14 1.45 13.50
C SER A 626 22.68 1.84 12.11
N ASN A 627 21.59 2.62 12.03
CA ASN A 627 21.06 3.19 10.81
C ASN A 627 20.96 4.72 10.96
N ASN A 628 22.11 5.37 11.18
CA ASN A 628 22.22 6.83 11.30
C ASN A 628 22.54 7.42 9.92
N ILE A 629 21.60 7.25 8.97
CA ILE A 629 21.81 7.59 7.57
C ILE A 629 20.93 8.78 7.19
N LYS A 630 21.53 9.69 6.42
CA LYS A 630 20.84 10.80 5.74
C LYS A 630 20.82 10.53 4.25
N SER A 631 19.67 10.65 3.63
CA SER A 631 19.54 10.50 2.18
C SER A 631 18.69 11.59 1.57
N THR A 632 19.10 12.07 0.43
CA THR A 632 18.30 12.99 -0.40
C THR A 632 18.05 12.33 -1.73
N SER A 633 16.78 12.27 -2.15
CA SER A 633 16.36 11.63 -3.39
C SER A 633 15.46 12.56 -4.21
N ILE A 634 15.51 12.39 -5.52
CA ILE A 634 14.65 13.08 -6.48
C ILE A 634 13.59 12.09 -6.94
N LEU A 635 12.35 12.56 -7.03
CA LEU A 635 11.22 11.82 -7.58
C LEU A 635 10.68 12.58 -8.78
N ILE A 636 10.47 11.88 -9.90
CA ILE A 636 9.82 12.43 -11.10
C ILE A 636 8.70 11.47 -11.49
N GLN A 637 7.52 12.03 -11.76
CA GLN A 637 6.40 11.25 -12.26
C GLN A 637 5.65 12.05 -13.31
N THR A 638 5.31 11.40 -14.42
CA THR A 638 4.40 11.98 -15.40
C THR A 638 3.40 10.94 -15.89
N ASN A 639 2.13 11.34 -15.95
CA ASN A 639 1.06 10.54 -16.51
C ASN A 639 0.39 11.36 -17.61
N ASN A 640 0.51 10.88 -18.84
CA ASN A 640 0.04 11.59 -20.02
C ASN A 640 -1.01 10.75 -20.75
N THR A 641 -2.10 11.38 -21.11
CA THR A 641 -3.12 10.79 -21.97
C THR A 641 -3.26 11.63 -23.24
N ILE A 642 -3.00 11.00 -24.37
CA ILE A 642 -3.11 11.58 -25.70
C ILE A 642 -4.34 11.01 -26.38
N ARG A 643 -5.27 11.88 -26.72
CA ARG A 643 -6.43 11.54 -27.52
C ARG A 643 -6.00 11.50 -29.00
N LEU A 644 -6.20 10.37 -29.67
CA LEU A 644 -5.72 10.18 -31.04
C LEU A 644 -6.78 10.57 -32.11
N ASP A 645 -8.06 10.64 -31.71
CA ASP A 645 -9.15 10.93 -32.64
C ASP A 645 -10.14 12.00 -32.11
N LYS A 646 -10.84 12.69 -33.02
CA LYS A 646 -11.87 13.68 -32.70
C LYS A 646 -13.09 13.05 -32.00
N LYS A 647 -13.41 11.78 -32.30
CA LYS A 647 -14.55 11.04 -31.71
C LYS A 647 -14.31 10.60 -30.28
N LYS A 648 -13.10 10.81 -29.72
CA LYS A 648 -12.70 10.40 -28.36
C LYS A 648 -12.85 8.88 -28.15
N THR A 649 -12.44 8.09 -29.15
CA THR A 649 -12.51 6.63 -29.11
C THR A 649 -11.16 5.96 -28.98
N TRP A 650 -10.08 6.63 -29.38
CA TRP A 650 -8.71 6.15 -29.27
C TRP A 650 -7.90 7.02 -28.32
N PHE A 651 -7.18 6.38 -27.40
CA PHE A 651 -6.31 7.02 -26.41
C PHE A 651 -4.99 6.30 -26.31
N LEU A 652 -3.90 7.07 -26.28
CA LEU A 652 -2.56 6.62 -25.97
C LEU A 652 -2.18 7.15 -24.58
N GLY A 653 -1.80 6.26 -23.67
CA GLY A 653 -1.22 6.61 -22.38
C GLY A 653 0.29 6.46 -22.41
N VAL A 654 1.00 7.44 -21.85
CA VAL A 654 2.46 7.41 -21.67
C VAL A 654 2.75 7.82 -20.24
N ASN A 655 3.15 6.86 -19.41
CA ASN A 655 3.40 7.08 -18.01
C ASN A 655 4.87 6.77 -17.70
N TYR A 656 5.51 7.64 -16.95
CA TYR A 656 6.89 7.45 -16.54
C TYR A 656 7.03 7.84 -15.07
N PHE A 657 7.75 7.02 -14.32
CA PHE A 657 8.25 7.42 -13.01
C PHE A 657 9.75 7.16 -12.90
N PHE A 658 10.39 7.97 -12.08
CA PHE A 658 11.76 7.83 -11.66
C PHE A 658 11.88 8.21 -10.19
N VAL A 659 12.56 7.36 -9.42
CA VAL A 659 12.96 7.61 -8.04
C VAL A 659 14.46 7.43 -7.98
N ASP A 660 15.17 8.44 -7.52
CA ASP A 660 16.61 8.38 -7.27
C ASP A 660 16.90 7.48 -6.06
N LYS A 661 18.17 7.18 -5.85
CA LYS A 661 18.60 6.38 -4.69
C LYS A 661 18.07 6.99 -3.40
N GLN A 662 17.51 6.13 -2.54
CA GLN A 662 16.92 6.57 -1.28
C GLN A 662 17.11 5.54 -0.17
N GLN A 663 17.18 6.03 1.06
CA GLN A 663 17.20 5.19 2.24
C GLN A 663 15.83 4.53 2.45
N ILE A 664 15.85 3.21 2.59
CA ILE A 664 14.70 2.38 2.99
C ILE A 664 15.06 1.54 4.23
N GLU A 665 14.16 0.67 4.67
CA GLU A 665 14.35 -0.15 5.89
C GLU A 665 15.64 -1.00 5.85
N LEU A 666 15.96 -1.59 4.69
CA LEU A 666 17.06 -2.56 4.54
C LEU A 666 18.36 -1.97 4.01
N GLY A 667 18.45 -0.65 3.86
CA GLY A 667 19.63 0.03 3.31
C GLY A 667 19.27 1.07 2.25
N MET A 668 20.20 1.31 1.32
CA MET A 668 20.02 2.24 0.22
C MET A 668 19.41 1.52 -1.00
N LEU A 669 18.16 1.83 -1.32
CA LEU A 669 17.57 1.46 -2.61
C LEU A 669 18.26 2.25 -3.71
N LYS A 670 18.74 1.58 -4.76
CA LYS A 670 19.26 2.23 -5.96
C LYS A 670 18.13 2.87 -6.76
N ASN A 671 18.48 3.70 -7.74
CA ASN A 671 17.50 4.36 -8.59
C ASN A 671 16.57 3.36 -9.28
N LEU A 672 15.28 3.70 -9.30
CA LEU A 672 14.21 2.88 -9.85
C LEU A 672 13.40 3.70 -10.85
N SER A 673 13.08 3.14 -12.01
CA SER A 673 12.20 3.79 -12.98
C SER A 673 11.34 2.81 -13.76
N SER A 674 10.25 3.28 -14.36
CA SER A 674 9.45 2.53 -15.33
C SER A 674 8.85 3.46 -16.37
N LEU A 675 8.86 3.03 -17.63
CA LEU A 675 8.09 3.62 -18.72
C LEU A 675 6.97 2.63 -19.09
N ASP A 676 5.72 3.07 -18.96
CA ASP A 676 4.55 2.28 -19.31
C ASP A 676 3.79 2.95 -20.47
N LEU A 677 3.37 2.15 -21.43
CA LEU A 677 2.58 2.56 -22.58
C LEU A 677 1.21 1.88 -22.54
N SER A 678 0.16 2.59 -22.92
CA SER A 678 -1.17 2.01 -23.04
C SER A 678 -1.87 2.50 -24.30
N LEU A 679 -2.52 1.59 -25.02
CA LEU A 679 -3.37 1.93 -26.15
C LEU A 679 -4.79 1.43 -25.84
N LYS A 680 -5.78 2.30 -25.97
CA LYS A 680 -7.16 2.03 -25.63
C LYS A 680 -8.09 2.42 -26.75
N LYS A 681 -9.06 1.53 -27.05
CA LYS A 681 -10.16 1.76 -27.99
C LYS A 681 -11.50 1.56 -27.32
N ASN A 682 -12.36 2.57 -27.40
CA ASN A 682 -13.77 2.46 -27.05
C ASN A 682 -14.62 2.27 -28.31
N TRP A 683 -15.45 1.24 -28.32
CA TRP A 683 -16.36 0.92 -29.42
C TRP A 683 -17.74 0.53 -28.88
N ASN A 684 -18.69 1.45 -28.97
CA ASN A 684 -20.01 1.33 -28.36
C ASN A 684 -19.95 1.01 -26.87
N ASP A 685 -20.36 -0.18 -26.46
CA ASP A 685 -20.33 -0.66 -25.07
C ASP A 685 -19.07 -1.51 -24.78
N TRP A 686 -18.17 -1.66 -25.75
CA TRP A 686 -16.91 -2.38 -25.62
C TRP A 686 -15.74 -1.44 -25.39
N THR A 687 -14.81 -1.87 -24.56
CA THR A 687 -13.49 -1.24 -24.40
C THR A 687 -12.41 -2.28 -24.57
N PHE A 688 -11.47 -2.02 -25.46
CA PHE A 688 -10.27 -2.81 -25.69
C PHE A 688 -9.07 -2.00 -25.17
N ALA A 689 -8.20 -2.64 -24.40
CA ALA A 689 -6.99 -1.98 -23.91
C ALA A 689 -5.79 -2.92 -23.98
N LEU A 690 -4.68 -2.39 -24.48
CA LEU A 690 -3.36 -3.01 -24.46
C LEU A 690 -2.46 -2.14 -23.59
N ASN A 691 -1.90 -2.71 -22.53
CA ASN A 691 -0.93 -2.04 -21.67
C ASN A 691 0.41 -2.77 -21.79
N ILE A 692 1.50 -2.02 -21.92
CA ILE A 692 2.87 -2.53 -21.92
C ILE A 692 3.56 -1.85 -20.74
N THR A 693 3.98 -2.63 -19.75
CA THR A 693 4.65 -2.16 -18.54
C THR A 693 6.16 -2.30 -18.65
N ASP A 694 6.87 -1.41 -18.01
CA ASP A 694 8.34 -1.38 -17.89
C ASP A 694 9.08 -1.62 -19.22
N VAL A 695 8.70 -0.84 -20.26
CA VAL A 695 9.25 -0.96 -21.63
C VAL A 695 10.78 -0.93 -21.62
N LEU A 696 11.38 -0.12 -20.75
CA LEU A 696 12.83 0.07 -20.64
C LEU A 696 13.52 -1.02 -19.80
N ARG A 697 12.76 -1.88 -19.10
CA ARG A 697 13.27 -2.89 -18.14
C ARG A 697 14.19 -2.27 -17.08
N THR A 698 13.73 -1.20 -16.46
CA THR A 698 14.47 -0.46 -15.44
C THR A 698 13.84 -0.56 -14.04
N ASN A 699 12.71 -1.28 -13.92
CA ASN A 699 12.02 -1.50 -12.65
C ASN A 699 12.55 -2.77 -11.94
N ILE A 700 13.84 -2.73 -11.60
CA ILE A 700 14.53 -3.80 -10.87
C ILE A 700 14.95 -3.24 -9.51
N VAL A 701 14.54 -3.93 -8.43
CA VAL A 701 14.86 -3.51 -7.07
C VAL A 701 16.29 -3.94 -6.72
N GLU A 702 17.15 -2.97 -6.39
CA GLU A 702 18.48 -3.21 -5.85
C GLU A 702 18.66 -2.41 -4.55
N ILE A 703 19.06 -3.10 -3.49
CA ILE A 703 19.26 -2.53 -2.15
C ILE A 703 20.67 -2.88 -1.70
N GLU A 704 21.38 -1.93 -1.12
CA GLU A 704 22.71 -2.14 -0.56
C GLU A 704 22.81 -1.47 0.82
N ASP A 705 23.45 -2.16 1.75
CA ASP A 705 23.77 -1.66 3.10
C ASP A 705 25.20 -2.08 3.44
N TYR A 706 26.06 -1.12 3.72
CA TYR A 706 27.42 -1.33 4.15
C TYR A 706 27.64 -0.63 5.48
N GLN A 707 27.88 -1.39 6.51
CA GLN A 707 28.10 -0.93 7.87
C GLN A 707 29.57 -0.65 8.13
N ALA A 708 29.87 0.32 9.02
CA ALA A 708 31.23 0.66 9.40
C ALA A 708 31.96 -0.49 10.13
N ASN A 709 31.23 -1.45 10.68
CA ASN A 709 31.75 -2.64 11.35
C ASN A 709 32.07 -3.81 10.39
N GLY A 710 32.03 -3.59 9.08
CA GLY A 710 32.29 -4.59 8.05
C GLY A 710 31.07 -5.43 7.63
N ASN A 711 29.94 -5.34 8.34
CA ASN A 711 28.71 -6.01 7.92
C ASN A 711 28.19 -5.38 6.64
N TYR A 712 27.76 -6.21 5.69
CA TYR A 712 27.13 -5.76 4.46
C TYR A 712 25.93 -6.62 4.08
N ASN A 713 24.98 -6.03 3.41
CA ASN A 713 23.81 -6.68 2.83
C ASN A 713 23.52 -6.09 1.45
N TYR A 714 23.41 -6.93 0.43
CA TYR A 714 23.03 -6.55 -0.92
C TYR A 714 21.92 -7.47 -1.40
N VAL A 715 20.84 -6.88 -1.91
CA VAL A 715 19.70 -7.60 -2.47
C VAL A 715 19.43 -7.05 -3.87
N ARG A 716 19.34 -7.95 -4.85
CA ARG A 716 18.81 -7.64 -6.18
C ARG A 716 17.63 -8.54 -6.47
N ASN A 717 16.49 -7.93 -6.78
CA ASN A 717 15.25 -8.64 -7.06
C ASN A 717 14.68 -8.15 -8.40
N ASP A 718 14.82 -8.95 -9.45
CA ASP A 718 14.18 -8.75 -10.75
C ASP A 718 12.85 -9.51 -10.78
N GLN A 719 11.75 -8.79 -10.63
CA GLN A 719 10.39 -9.34 -10.60
C GLN A 719 9.78 -9.53 -12.00
N PHE A 720 10.58 -9.47 -13.06
CA PHE A 720 10.15 -9.61 -14.46
C PHE A 720 8.93 -8.74 -14.79
N ARG A 721 8.94 -7.48 -14.35
CA ARG A 721 7.79 -6.56 -14.50
C ARG A 721 7.51 -6.16 -15.94
N ARG A 722 8.50 -6.28 -16.83
CA ARG A 722 8.31 -6.04 -18.25
C ARG A 722 7.32 -7.05 -18.83
N GLY A 723 6.19 -6.54 -19.35
CA GLY A 723 5.15 -7.41 -19.89
C GLY A 723 4.05 -6.65 -20.59
N GLY A 724 3.14 -7.40 -21.22
CA GLY A 724 1.97 -6.87 -21.88
C GLY A 724 0.68 -7.42 -21.28
N THR A 725 -0.36 -6.59 -21.19
CA THR A 725 -1.70 -7.01 -20.75
C THR A 725 -2.72 -6.55 -21.77
N PHE A 726 -3.47 -7.49 -22.34
CA PHE A 726 -4.63 -7.21 -23.17
C PHE A 726 -5.91 -7.43 -22.37
N SER A 727 -6.88 -6.52 -22.50
CA SER A 727 -8.16 -6.65 -21.82
C SER A 727 -9.33 -6.22 -22.69
N ILE A 728 -10.45 -6.90 -22.47
CA ILE A 728 -11.73 -6.64 -23.12
C ILE A 728 -12.75 -6.40 -22.01
N THR A 729 -13.49 -5.29 -22.08
CA THR A 729 -14.58 -4.97 -21.16
C THR A 729 -15.85 -4.72 -21.96
N TYR A 730 -16.95 -5.38 -21.57
CA TYR A 730 -18.29 -5.15 -22.09
C TYR A 730 -19.17 -4.54 -21.01
N ASN A 731 -19.79 -3.39 -21.30
CA ASN A 731 -20.71 -2.70 -20.40
C ASN A 731 -22.14 -2.92 -20.87
N PHE A 732 -23.04 -3.30 -19.98
CA PHE A 732 -24.44 -3.58 -20.31
C PHE A 732 -25.41 -2.81 -19.42
N GLY A 733 -26.64 -2.68 -19.92
CA GLY A 733 -27.76 -2.14 -19.14
C GLY A 733 -27.85 -0.61 -19.13
N ASN A 734 -28.68 -0.09 -18.25
CA ASN A 734 -29.01 1.32 -18.20
C ASN A 734 -27.89 2.14 -17.49
N LYS A 735 -27.21 3.00 -18.24
CA LYS A 735 -26.12 3.87 -17.75
C LYS A 735 -26.58 4.90 -16.69
N LYS A 736 -27.88 5.05 -16.45
CA LYS A 736 -28.47 5.99 -15.48
C LYS A 736 -28.85 5.36 -14.13
N VAL A 737 -28.68 4.05 -13.94
CA VAL A 737 -29.05 3.36 -12.69
C VAL A 737 -28.21 3.86 -11.52
N LYS A 738 -28.90 4.14 -10.40
CA LYS A 738 -28.26 4.53 -9.14
C LYS A 738 -27.52 3.33 -8.54
N LYS A 739 -26.22 3.49 -8.29
CA LYS A 739 -25.43 2.47 -7.61
C LYS A 739 -25.90 2.31 -6.16
N VAL A 740 -25.84 1.06 -5.67
CA VAL A 740 -26.05 0.72 -4.26
C VAL A 740 -25.00 1.42 -3.41
N ARG A 741 -25.34 1.82 -2.19
CA ARG A 741 -24.42 2.47 -1.27
C ARG A 741 -23.35 1.49 -0.84
N ASP A 742 -22.09 1.94 -0.91
CA ASP A 742 -21.00 1.24 -0.27
C ASP A 742 -21.08 1.46 1.25
N ILE A 743 -20.78 0.42 2.02
CA ILE A 743 -20.86 0.42 3.47
C ILE A 743 -19.45 0.52 4.01
N GLU A 744 -19.25 1.39 5.00
CA GLU A 744 -17.99 1.42 5.75
C GLU A 744 -17.92 0.20 6.66
N GLY A 745 -16.85 -0.59 6.54
CA GLY A 745 -16.61 -1.70 7.45
C GLY A 745 -15.93 -1.22 8.71
N ALA A 746 -16.60 -1.38 9.85
CA ALA A 746 -16.01 -1.09 11.15
C ALA A 746 -14.70 -1.89 11.38
N SER A 747 -14.55 -3.04 10.70
CA SER A 747 -13.37 -3.91 10.78
C SER A 747 -12.23 -3.58 9.80
N ASP A 748 -12.31 -2.52 9.01
CA ASP A 748 -11.35 -2.27 7.93
C ASP A 748 -9.94 -1.91 8.42
N ALA A 749 -9.82 -1.26 9.57
CA ALA A 749 -8.52 -1.06 10.23
C ALA A 749 -7.86 -2.40 10.54
N ILE A 750 -8.65 -3.38 10.95
CA ILE A 750 -8.16 -4.71 11.30
C ILE A 750 -7.76 -5.49 10.04
N LYS A 751 -8.51 -5.38 8.94
CA LYS A 751 -8.14 -6.02 7.66
C LYS A 751 -6.76 -5.59 7.15
N SER A 752 -6.39 -4.34 7.33
CA SER A 752 -5.06 -3.85 6.93
C SER A 752 -3.91 -4.47 7.74
N ARG A 753 -4.22 -5.05 8.91
CA ARG A 753 -3.28 -5.70 9.84
C ARG A 753 -3.27 -7.23 9.72
N THR A 754 -4.11 -7.83 8.87
CA THR A 754 -4.18 -9.29 8.70
C THR A 754 -3.13 -9.85 7.75
N ARG A 755 -2.37 -9.01 7.06
CA ARG A 755 -1.34 -9.40 6.07
C ARG A 755 0.02 -9.37 6.70
#